data_cb0a216fb0fd7cbd89d53a8ce768799b
#
_entry.id   cb0a216fb0fd7cbd89d53a8ce768799b
#
_cell.length_a   1.000
_cell.length_b   1.000
_cell.length_c   1.000
_cell.angle_alpha   90.00
_cell.angle_beta   90.00
_cell.angle_gamma   90.00
#
_symmetry.space_group_name_H-M   'P 1'
#
loop_
_entity.id
_entity.type
_entity.pdbx_description
1 polymer ?
#
loop_
_entity_poly.entity_id
_entity_poly.type
_entity_poly.pdbx_seq_one_letter_code
_entity_poly.pdbx_strand_id
1 'polypeptide(L)'
;LALTIYLQFLSPNALLTQGQALPHPTVFANALFMAGDNTPTPMMVQYLGLKAKAGDCLLFYRMGDFFELFFDDARAAAATLDIALTSRGEHDGKPIPMCGVPVHAAEGYLARLIKAGHRVAIAEQTESPDQAKARVGKTLVTRDIVRFVTAGTLTEDSLLDSWASNMLVAVAPVGEFFGIAAADISTGYFELVTVTGGALEAELARLSASELVVPDGFAELPGAILRPRADFDSVVGGDVLRQHFALNTLDSIGPITRAEQAAAGGLISYLAHAGQGKMPFLKLPVRREVHEHLLIDQATRDSLEINSASKGGRTGSLLAEVDRTITGAGARQLAADLAAPLMDKAKIDARLSLVQWFHDAPLTRDAVRAALRQLPDIARALGRVVAGRGSPRDLGQIRDGLDAARALRERLGAMADRPELLDQLLPALDGHGHIVDLLARALVTSPPTDTTQGGYIAEGYDAALDMLRVAGRDGRQAIAQLEARYRDMTGISALKIRHNAVLGYFVEVPAKHGDALMAAGTGFTHRQTMAGAVRFNSPELHEEAVRITQAGGHALAAEAAHLEELMALILSRRDPIATSADALARIDVSAALAERAAQSNWCRPNFVAHPCLEIEGGRHPVVESALAKSGDRFIANDCKLSPEKRLWLVSGPNMGGKSTFLRQNALIVLLAQAGSYVPATSARLGLVDRLFSRVGASDNLARGRSTFMVEMVETAAILAQATERSFVILDEVGRGTSTYDGLAIAWAVVEGIHETNRCRCLFATHYHELTRLADSLDALSLHHVRAKEYKGDLVLLHELADGPADRSYGIAVAKLAGLPPQVVARASAVLAKLEKGRVETGGLAAGLGDLPLFSAAIDAAEAKVDALREKLTDLDIDALSPRAALDLLYELKRAAGET
;
A
#
# COMPACT_ATOMS: atom_id res chain seq x y z
N LEU A 1 -20.19 -25.31 9.32
CA LEU A 1 -20.49 -26.22 8.18
C LEU A 1 -19.56 -25.94 6.99
N ALA A 2 -19.28 -24.68 6.65
CA ALA A 2 -18.34 -24.33 5.57
C ALA A 2 -16.88 -24.73 5.90
N LEU A 3 -16.46 -24.59 7.15
CA LEU A 3 -15.13 -25.00 7.62
C LEU A 3 -15.00 -26.55 7.67
N THR A 4 -16.07 -27.26 7.97
CA THR A 4 -16.11 -28.74 8.03
C THR A 4 -16.04 -29.35 6.63
N ILE A 5 -16.63 -28.70 5.64
CA ILE A 5 -16.55 -29.11 4.23
C ILE A 5 -15.15 -28.86 3.65
N TYR A 6 -14.44 -27.82 4.13
CA TYR A 6 -13.07 -27.50 3.71
C TYR A 6 -12.02 -28.55 4.18
N LEU A 7 -12.26 -29.19 5.30
CA LEU A 7 -11.38 -30.21 5.88
C LEU A 7 -11.59 -31.63 5.32
N GLN A 8 -12.67 -31.93 4.59
CA GLN A 8 -12.97 -33.26 4.05
C GLN A 8 -12.36 -33.55 2.66
N PHE A 9 -11.76 -32.57 2.00
CA PHE A 9 -11.19 -32.75 0.64
C PHE A 9 -9.67 -32.75 0.55
N LEU A 10 -8.95 -32.87 1.68
CA LEU A 10 -7.52 -33.16 1.67
C LEU A 10 -7.32 -34.66 1.73
N SER A 11 -7.04 -35.25 0.60
CA SER A 11 -6.74 -36.67 0.39
C SER A 11 -5.55 -37.12 1.24
N PRO A 12 -5.63 -38.27 1.96
CA PRO A 12 -4.54 -38.81 2.74
C PRO A 12 -3.71 -39.76 1.87
N ASN A 13 -2.70 -39.27 1.19
CA ASN A 13 -1.65 -40.10 0.63
C ASN A 13 -0.34 -39.34 0.48
N ALA A 14 0.36 -39.18 1.58
CA ALA A 14 1.80 -39.09 1.63
C ALA A 14 2.23 -39.55 3.03
N LEU A 15 2.19 -40.86 3.22
CA LEU A 15 2.66 -41.54 4.41
C LEU A 15 4.11 -42.00 4.19
N LEU A 16 4.92 -41.65 5.20
CA LEU A 16 6.09 -42.39 5.69
C LEU A 16 7.37 -42.34 4.86
N THR A 17 8.29 -41.49 5.30
CA THR A 17 9.64 -41.97 5.64
C THR A 17 10.26 -41.18 6.78
N GLN A 18 10.46 -41.91 7.85
CA GLN A 18 11.51 -41.84 8.88
C GLN A 18 11.69 -40.55 9.70
N GLY A 19 11.34 -40.71 10.96
CA GLY A 19 11.65 -39.81 12.07
C GLY A 19 13.14 -39.53 12.22
N GLN A 20 13.42 -38.25 12.32
CA GLN A 20 14.54 -37.75 13.07
C GLN A 20 14.02 -36.57 13.93
N ALA A 21 14.06 -36.80 15.25
CA ALA A 21 13.79 -35.79 16.25
C ALA A 21 14.82 -34.65 16.11
N LEU A 22 14.33 -33.42 16.05
CA LEU A 22 15.18 -32.23 16.17
C LEU A 22 15.85 -32.23 17.56
N PRO A 23 17.17 -32.10 17.67
CA PRO A 23 17.85 -32.04 18.95
C PRO A 23 17.62 -30.68 19.64
N HIS A 24 17.43 -30.75 20.95
CA HIS A 24 17.33 -29.61 21.88
C HIS A 24 18.51 -28.61 21.72
N PRO A 25 18.33 -27.32 22.03
CA PRO A 25 19.33 -26.25 21.82
C PRO A 25 20.63 -26.39 22.67
N THR A 26 20.74 -27.40 23.51
CA THR A 26 21.92 -27.66 24.39
C THR A 26 23.04 -28.42 23.71
N VAL A 27 22.88 -28.90 22.48
CA VAL A 27 23.93 -29.71 21.80
C VAL A 27 24.94 -28.86 21.02
N PHE A 28 24.63 -27.59 20.73
CA PHE A 28 25.55 -26.71 20.00
C PHE A 28 26.66 -26.07 20.85
N ALA A 29 26.61 -26.19 22.15
CA ALA A 29 27.65 -25.62 23.04
C ALA A 29 28.92 -26.50 23.18
N ASN A 30 28.91 -27.77 22.80
CA ASN A 30 30.01 -28.70 23.07
C ASN A 30 30.76 -29.24 21.84
N ALA A 31 30.48 -28.75 20.63
CA ALA A 31 31.19 -29.17 19.42
C ALA A 31 32.33 -28.21 18.98
N LEU A 32 32.76 -27.29 19.84
CA LEU A 32 33.77 -26.26 19.50
C LEU A 32 35.16 -26.52 20.19
N PHE A 33 35.49 -27.74 20.49
CA PHE A 33 36.83 -28.07 21.00
C PHE A 33 37.39 -29.33 20.33
N MET A 34 37.90 -29.17 19.08
CA MET A 34 38.98 -30.00 18.52
C MET A 34 39.64 -29.26 17.35
N ALA A 35 40.83 -28.74 17.59
CA ALA A 35 42.06 -28.62 16.82
C ALA A 35 42.01 -28.18 15.35
N GLY A 36 42.47 -26.96 15.12
CA GLY A 36 42.97 -26.36 13.89
C GLY A 36 43.09 -24.87 14.08
N ASP A 37 44.20 -24.24 13.66
CA ASP A 37 44.52 -22.79 13.79
C ASP A 37 43.51 -21.84 13.09
N ASN A 38 42.19 -21.99 13.34
CA ASN A 38 41.10 -21.28 12.66
C ASN A 38 40.09 -20.68 13.66
N THR A 39 40.59 -20.05 14.74
CA THR A 39 39.70 -19.30 15.64
C THR A 39 39.18 -18.04 14.90
N PRO A 40 37.86 -17.83 14.82
CA PRO A 40 37.30 -16.64 14.23
C PRO A 40 37.88 -15.37 14.87
N THR A 41 38.09 -14.32 14.10
CA THR A 41 38.60 -13.06 14.66
C THR A 41 37.59 -12.53 15.70
N PRO A 42 38.02 -11.75 16.72
CA PRO A 42 37.11 -11.21 17.73
C PRO A 42 35.91 -10.47 17.14
N MET A 43 36.07 -9.78 16.00
CA MET A 43 35.02 -9.12 15.25
C MET A 43 34.00 -10.12 14.69
N MET A 44 34.48 -11.23 14.12
CA MET A 44 33.62 -12.27 13.55
C MET A 44 32.85 -13.03 14.63
N VAL A 45 33.46 -13.24 15.81
CA VAL A 45 32.76 -13.81 16.99
C VAL A 45 31.60 -12.91 17.41
N GLN A 46 31.84 -11.56 17.45
CA GLN A 46 30.78 -10.59 17.76
C GLN A 46 29.68 -10.62 16.69
N TYR A 47 30.04 -10.62 15.39
CA TYR A 47 29.09 -10.71 14.29
C TYR A 47 28.20 -11.94 14.35
N LEU A 48 28.79 -13.14 14.51
CA LEU A 48 28.07 -14.41 14.61
C LEU A 48 27.14 -14.46 15.82
N GLY A 49 27.58 -13.89 16.96
CA GLY A 49 26.72 -13.75 18.14
C GLY A 49 25.52 -12.86 17.91
N LEU A 50 25.68 -11.75 17.21
CA LEU A 50 24.57 -10.85 16.80
C LEU A 50 23.69 -11.49 15.71
N LYS A 51 24.29 -12.22 14.77
CA LYS A 51 23.52 -12.94 13.74
C LYS A 51 22.63 -14.02 14.35
N ALA A 52 23.09 -14.73 15.37
CA ALA A 52 22.27 -15.68 16.10
C ALA A 52 21.06 -15.02 16.79
N LYS A 53 21.20 -13.78 17.29
CA LYS A 53 20.09 -12.99 17.83
C LYS A 53 19.18 -12.46 16.71
N ALA A 54 19.74 -12.10 15.54
CA ALA A 54 19.00 -11.57 14.40
C ALA A 54 18.14 -12.65 13.70
N GLY A 55 18.48 -13.93 13.88
CA GLY A 55 17.75 -15.03 13.24
C GLY A 55 17.82 -14.96 11.72
N ASP A 56 16.67 -14.99 11.08
CA ASP A 56 16.51 -14.91 9.62
C ASP A 56 16.59 -13.48 9.03
N CYS A 57 16.66 -12.44 9.88
CA CYS A 57 16.86 -11.06 9.42
C CYS A 57 18.26 -10.86 8.84
N LEU A 58 18.38 -10.05 7.77
CA LEU A 58 19.67 -9.58 7.27
C LEU A 58 20.33 -8.68 8.32
N LEU A 59 21.57 -8.96 8.70
CA LEU A 59 22.25 -8.20 9.75
C LEU A 59 23.06 -7.05 9.15
N PHE A 60 22.60 -5.81 9.32
CA PHE A 60 23.36 -4.59 9.06
C PHE A 60 24.32 -4.33 10.21
N TYR A 61 25.60 -4.70 10.03
CA TYR A 61 26.63 -4.61 11.06
C TYR A 61 27.46 -3.35 10.87
N ARG A 62 27.36 -2.37 11.78
CA ARG A 62 28.06 -1.08 11.69
C ARG A 62 29.58 -1.23 11.75
N MET A 63 30.28 -0.80 10.70
CA MET A 63 31.74 -0.74 10.62
C MET A 63 32.19 0.63 10.10
N GLY A 64 32.46 1.56 11.04
CA GLY A 64 32.77 2.94 10.68
C GLY A 64 31.63 3.62 9.92
N ASP A 65 31.90 4.04 8.67
CA ASP A 65 30.93 4.72 7.81
C ASP A 65 30.08 3.77 6.95
N PHE A 66 30.18 2.46 7.18
CA PHE A 66 29.44 1.44 6.43
C PHE A 66 28.66 0.52 7.37
N PHE A 67 27.54 0.01 6.85
CA PHE A 67 26.94 -1.24 7.32
C PHE A 67 27.46 -2.37 6.44
N GLU A 68 28.17 -3.34 7.05
CA GLU A 68 28.70 -4.50 6.35
C GLU A 68 27.79 -5.72 6.64
N LEU A 69 27.58 -6.54 5.61
CA LEU A 69 26.88 -7.80 5.69
C LEU A 69 27.84 -8.91 5.28
N PHE A 70 27.71 -10.10 5.92
CA PHE A 70 28.59 -11.23 5.68
C PHE A 70 27.79 -12.50 5.36
N PHE A 71 28.48 -13.52 4.82
CA PHE A 71 27.95 -14.83 4.49
C PHE A 71 26.71 -14.78 3.56
N ASP A 72 25.63 -15.49 3.91
CA ASP A 72 24.41 -15.57 3.11
C ASP A 72 23.65 -14.25 3.11
N ASP A 73 23.72 -13.46 4.17
CA ASP A 73 23.16 -12.11 4.21
C ASP A 73 23.80 -11.22 3.14
N ALA A 74 25.12 -11.33 2.92
CA ALA A 74 25.81 -10.58 1.87
C ALA A 74 25.36 -11.00 0.48
N ARG A 75 25.17 -12.32 0.25
CA ARG A 75 24.68 -12.85 -1.03
C ARG A 75 23.27 -12.36 -1.34
N ALA A 76 22.37 -12.49 -0.37
CA ALA A 76 20.97 -12.06 -0.50
C ALA A 76 20.88 -10.54 -0.73
N ALA A 77 21.59 -9.74 0.07
CA ALA A 77 21.60 -8.29 -0.06
C ALA A 77 22.22 -7.84 -1.38
N ALA A 78 23.38 -8.41 -1.79
CA ALA A 78 24.05 -8.06 -3.04
C ALA A 78 23.14 -8.35 -4.25
N ALA A 79 22.45 -9.49 -4.28
CA ALA A 79 21.52 -9.85 -5.34
C ALA A 79 20.31 -8.90 -5.41
N THR A 80 19.72 -8.53 -4.25
CA THR A 80 18.54 -7.66 -4.20
C THR A 80 18.88 -6.20 -4.50
N LEU A 81 20.04 -5.74 -4.04
CA LEU A 81 20.45 -4.33 -4.14
C LEU A 81 21.26 -4.03 -5.41
N ASP A 82 21.66 -5.06 -6.15
CA ASP A 82 22.57 -4.95 -7.30
C ASP A 82 23.86 -4.19 -6.93
N ILE A 83 24.53 -4.65 -5.86
CA ILE A 83 25.80 -4.11 -5.38
C ILE A 83 26.90 -5.17 -5.41
N ALA A 84 28.15 -4.73 -5.43
CA ALA A 84 29.29 -5.63 -5.52
C ALA A 84 29.39 -6.59 -4.31
N LEU A 85 29.44 -7.89 -4.60
CA LEU A 85 29.79 -8.91 -3.62
C LEU A 85 31.32 -9.08 -3.62
N THR A 86 31.93 -8.83 -2.48
CA THR A 86 33.37 -8.95 -2.25
C THR A 86 33.68 -10.04 -1.24
N SER A 87 34.91 -10.16 -0.79
CA SER A 87 35.28 -11.06 0.31
C SER A 87 36.19 -10.39 1.32
N ARG A 88 36.05 -10.74 2.60
CA ARG A 88 36.88 -10.19 3.67
C ARG A 88 37.27 -11.29 4.69
N GLY A 89 38.51 -11.70 4.64
CA GLY A 89 39.02 -12.77 5.50
C GLY A 89 38.55 -14.18 5.09
N GLU A 90 38.88 -15.17 5.90
CA GLU A 90 38.54 -16.57 5.68
C GLU A 90 37.87 -17.15 6.92
N HIS A 91 36.92 -18.05 6.69
CA HIS A 91 36.28 -18.86 7.72
C HIS A 91 36.18 -20.29 7.21
N ASP A 92 36.69 -21.28 7.98
CA ASP A 92 36.78 -22.67 7.59
C ASP A 92 37.48 -22.88 6.21
N GLY A 93 38.55 -22.10 5.97
CA GLY A 93 39.33 -22.19 4.71
C GLY A 93 38.63 -21.66 3.46
N LYS A 94 37.53 -20.93 3.60
CA LYS A 94 36.77 -20.30 2.50
C LYS A 94 36.73 -18.79 2.70
N PRO A 95 36.83 -18.01 1.61
CA PRO A 95 36.63 -16.55 1.66
C PRO A 95 35.25 -16.22 2.19
N ILE A 96 35.16 -15.27 3.14
CA ILE A 96 33.91 -14.81 3.70
C ILE A 96 33.28 -13.82 2.71
N PRO A 97 32.12 -14.13 2.07
CA PRO A 97 31.41 -13.18 1.23
C PRO A 97 31.00 -11.96 2.05
N MET A 98 31.18 -10.78 1.47
CA MET A 98 30.85 -9.50 2.11
C MET A 98 30.27 -8.52 1.08
N CYS A 99 29.29 -7.74 1.49
CA CYS A 99 28.90 -6.51 0.81
C CYS A 99 28.70 -5.41 1.87
N GLY A 100 28.70 -4.16 1.44
CA GLY A 100 28.53 -3.04 2.35
C GLY A 100 27.75 -1.89 1.75
N VAL A 101 26.98 -1.19 2.59
CA VAL A 101 26.22 0.00 2.22
C VAL A 101 26.66 1.19 3.08
N PRO A 102 26.86 2.40 2.50
CA PRO A 102 27.22 3.57 3.27
C PRO A 102 26.12 3.96 4.25
N VAL A 103 26.46 4.32 5.46
CA VAL A 103 25.49 4.66 6.51
C VAL A 103 24.59 5.83 6.11
N HIS A 104 25.16 6.87 5.51
CA HIS A 104 24.41 8.05 5.05
C HIS A 104 23.38 7.73 3.94
N ALA A 105 23.53 6.60 3.24
CA ALA A 105 22.63 6.14 2.20
C ALA A 105 21.79 4.91 2.62
N ALA A 106 21.94 4.44 3.86
CA ALA A 106 21.35 3.18 4.33
C ALA A 106 19.83 3.10 4.17
N GLU A 107 19.11 4.22 4.37
CA GLU A 107 17.65 4.27 4.21
C GLU A 107 17.20 3.84 2.81
N GLY A 108 17.84 4.33 1.75
CA GLY A 108 17.50 3.94 0.39
C GLY A 108 17.72 2.45 0.09
N TYR A 109 18.75 1.85 0.69
CA TYR A 109 19.01 0.41 0.59
C TYR A 109 18.02 -0.40 1.44
N LEU A 110 17.69 0.05 2.65
CA LEU A 110 16.65 -0.56 3.48
C LEU A 110 15.30 -0.59 2.75
N ALA A 111 14.91 0.51 2.11
CA ALA A 111 13.67 0.58 1.32
C ALA A 111 13.59 -0.55 0.28
N ARG A 112 14.68 -0.77 -0.46
CA ARG A 112 14.74 -1.83 -1.50
C ARG A 112 14.67 -3.22 -0.91
N LEU A 113 15.36 -3.49 0.20
CA LEU A 113 15.34 -4.77 0.89
C LEU A 113 13.96 -5.09 1.47
N ILE A 114 13.35 -4.14 2.19
CA ILE A 114 12.02 -4.33 2.77
C ILE A 114 10.97 -4.54 1.67
N LYS A 115 11.03 -3.77 0.59
CA LYS A 115 10.13 -3.93 -0.57
C LYS A 115 10.29 -5.29 -1.26
N ALA A 116 11.50 -5.89 -1.20
CA ALA A 116 11.77 -7.24 -1.69
C ALA A 116 11.36 -8.35 -0.69
N GLY A 117 10.78 -7.99 0.47
CA GLY A 117 10.30 -8.93 1.49
C GLY A 117 11.35 -9.35 2.53
N HIS A 118 12.54 -8.74 2.53
CA HIS A 118 13.54 -9.01 3.54
C HIS A 118 13.24 -8.25 4.84
N ARG A 119 13.63 -8.85 5.98
CA ARG A 119 13.67 -8.21 7.30
C ARG A 119 15.12 -7.88 7.63
N VAL A 120 15.36 -6.76 8.31
CA VAL A 120 16.73 -6.28 8.59
C VAL A 120 16.91 -6.01 10.07
N ALA A 121 17.94 -6.57 10.69
CA ALA A 121 18.40 -6.22 12.03
C ALA A 121 19.54 -5.20 11.93
N ILE A 122 19.40 -4.06 12.60
CA ILE A 122 20.42 -3.01 12.60
C ILE A 122 21.25 -3.12 13.88
N ALA A 123 22.53 -3.39 13.72
CA ALA A 123 23.51 -3.41 14.82
C ALA A 123 24.39 -2.16 14.78
N GLU A 124 24.27 -1.33 15.81
CA GLU A 124 25.04 -0.10 16.00
C GLU A 124 26.12 -0.24 17.06
N GLN A 125 27.10 0.69 17.01
CA GLN A 125 28.11 0.80 18.04
C GLN A 125 27.50 1.40 19.31
N THR A 126 27.61 0.66 20.42
CA THR A 126 27.06 1.08 21.73
C THR A 126 28.06 1.85 22.58
N GLU A 127 29.31 2.00 22.11
CA GLU A 127 30.37 2.78 22.73
C GLU A 127 31.25 3.46 21.67
N SER A 128 31.92 4.55 22.07
CA SER A 128 32.88 5.21 21.20
C SER A 128 34.21 4.43 21.10
N PRO A 129 34.99 4.60 20.02
CA PRO A 129 36.31 4.00 19.90
C PRO A 129 37.27 4.36 21.05
N ASP A 130 37.13 5.54 21.64
CA ASP A 130 37.96 5.98 22.75
C ASP A 130 37.54 5.34 24.07
N GLN A 131 36.28 5.12 24.31
CA GLN A 131 35.77 4.31 25.43
C GLN A 131 36.20 2.86 25.30
N ALA A 132 36.19 2.30 24.10
CA ALA A 132 36.70 0.94 23.86
C ALA A 132 38.20 0.81 24.16
N LYS A 133 39.03 1.81 23.79
CA LYS A 133 40.48 1.86 24.10
C LYS A 133 40.77 2.02 25.58
N ALA A 134 39.92 2.69 26.36
CA ALA A 134 40.06 2.90 27.80
C ALA A 134 39.83 1.62 28.60
N ARG A 135 39.24 0.57 28.03
CA ARG A 135 39.03 -0.72 28.70
C ARG A 135 40.30 -1.58 28.64
N VAL A 136 40.69 -2.09 29.77
CA VAL A 136 41.86 -2.99 29.91
C VAL A 136 41.62 -4.30 29.13
N GLY A 137 42.43 -4.57 28.12
CA GLY A 137 42.48 -5.84 27.41
C GLY A 137 41.49 -6.10 26.26
N LYS A 138 40.59 -5.17 25.95
CA LYS A 138 39.63 -5.28 24.82
C LYS A 138 39.55 -4.00 24.02
N THR A 139 40.06 -4.05 22.79
CA THR A 139 40.07 -2.87 21.86
C THR A 139 38.91 -2.87 20.85
N LEU A 140 38.11 -3.98 20.81
CA LEU A 140 36.98 -4.08 19.89
C LEU A 140 35.80 -3.26 20.43
N VAL A 141 35.27 -2.35 19.61
CA VAL A 141 34.07 -1.57 19.91
C VAL A 141 32.87 -2.52 20.04
N THR A 142 32.13 -2.38 21.15
CA THR A 142 30.92 -3.18 21.39
C THR A 142 29.78 -2.74 20.46
N ARG A 143 29.05 -3.70 19.94
CA ARG A 143 27.86 -3.49 19.10
C ARG A 143 26.73 -4.34 19.62
N ASP A 144 25.51 -3.81 19.49
CA ASP A 144 24.30 -4.60 19.75
C ASP A 144 23.23 -4.25 18.72
N ILE A 145 22.22 -5.12 18.58
CA ILE A 145 21.06 -4.86 17.74
C ILE A 145 20.25 -3.76 18.43
N VAL A 146 20.04 -2.67 17.74
CA VAL A 146 19.27 -1.53 18.26
C VAL A 146 17.82 -1.55 17.78
N ARG A 147 17.54 -2.23 16.68
CA ARG A 147 16.18 -2.44 16.17
C ARG A 147 16.11 -3.50 15.07
N PHE A 148 14.89 -4.00 14.87
CA PHE A 148 14.52 -4.76 13.68
C PHE A 148 13.66 -3.87 12.79
N VAL A 149 13.96 -3.85 11.49
CA VAL A 149 13.21 -3.12 10.47
C VAL A 149 12.47 -4.14 9.62
N THR A 150 11.15 -4.07 9.65
CA THR A 150 10.25 -4.97 8.93
C THR A 150 9.20 -4.14 8.18
N ALA A 151 8.40 -4.75 7.32
CA ALA A 151 7.39 -4.03 6.56
C ALA A 151 6.40 -3.27 7.45
N GLY A 152 6.01 -3.82 8.61
CA GLY A 152 5.06 -3.20 9.55
C GLY A 152 5.69 -2.24 10.56
N THR A 153 7.04 -2.17 10.65
CA THR A 153 7.73 -1.36 11.66
C THR A 153 8.48 -0.14 11.09
N LEU A 154 8.07 0.33 9.91
CA LEU A 154 8.63 1.50 9.26
C LEU A 154 8.12 2.80 9.88
N THR A 155 9.02 3.78 10.04
CA THR A 155 8.70 5.13 10.54
C THR A 155 9.36 6.24 9.69
N GLU A 156 10.33 5.90 8.88
CA GLU A 156 11.06 6.82 8.02
C GLU A 156 10.21 7.22 6.81
N ASP A 157 10.10 8.53 6.52
CA ASP A 157 9.29 9.04 5.40
C ASP A 157 9.75 8.50 4.04
N SER A 158 11.07 8.28 3.87
CA SER A 158 11.66 7.74 2.64
C SER A 158 11.27 6.29 2.35
N LEU A 159 10.81 5.54 3.39
CA LEU A 159 10.41 4.14 3.30
C LEU A 159 8.90 3.96 3.19
N LEU A 160 8.13 4.98 3.52
CA LEU A 160 6.67 4.97 3.60
C LEU A 160 6.05 5.63 2.36
N ASP A 161 4.93 5.07 1.90
CA ASP A 161 4.06 5.79 0.99
C ASP A 161 3.35 6.92 1.75
N SER A 162 3.49 8.15 1.27
CA SER A 162 2.85 9.31 1.90
C SER A 162 1.31 9.22 1.89
N TRP A 163 0.73 8.51 0.92
CA TRP A 163 -0.70 8.40 0.66
C TRP A 163 -1.34 7.13 1.22
N ALA A 164 -0.57 6.21 1.78
CA ALA A 164 -1.05 4.94 2.32
C ALA A 164 -0.67 4.77 3.79
N SER A 165 -1.53 4.12 4.57
CA SER A 165 -1.23 3.66 5.93
C SER A 165 -0.34 2.42 5.87
N ASN A 166 0.54 2.26 6.86
CA ASN A 166 1.43 1.11 6.99
C ASN A 166 0.99 0.22 8.16
N MET A 167 0.00 -0.65 7.91
CA MET A 167 -0.64 -1.43 8.97
C MET A 167 0.17 -2.66 9.38
N LEU A 168 0.55 -2.73 10.65
CA LEU A 168 0.96 -3.93 11.35
C LEU A 168 -0.27 -4.54 12.02
N VAL A 169 -0.55 -5.82 11.77
CA VAL A 169 -1.75 -6.49 12.27
C VAL A 169 -1.37 -7.74 13.05
N ALA A 170 -1.90 -7.89 14.26
CA ALA A 170 -1.81 -9.10 15.06
C ALA A 170 -3.18 -9.79 15.17
N VAL A 171 -3.21 -11.11 14.97
CA VAL A 171 -4.44 -11.91 15.06
C VAL A 171 -4.30 -12.97 16.16
N ALA A 172 -5.26 -13.02 17.06
CA ALA A 172 -5.32 -13.98 18.17
C ALA A 172 -6.60 -14.81 18.11
N PRO A 173 -6.52 -16.13 17.91
CA PRO A 173 -7.68 -17.03 18.02
C PRO A 173 -8.03 -17.27 19.49
N VAL A 174 -9.27 -17.03 19.87
CA VAL A 174 -9.81 -17.29 21.23
C VAL A 174 -11.20 -17.94 21.12
N GLY A 175 -11.27 -19.26 21.24
CA GLY A 175 -12.49 -20.02 21.02
C GLY A 175 -12.94 -19.94 19.56
N GLU A 176 -14.19 -19.52 19.33
CA GLU A 176 -14.75 -19.32 17.98
C GLU A 176 -14.50 -17.91 17.41
N PHE A 177 -13.86 -17.05 18.19
CA PHE A 177 -13.59 -15.65 17.83
C PHE A 177 -12.13 -15.42 17.53
N PHE A 178 -11.88 -14.41 16.72
CA PHE A 178 -10.56 -13.87 16.42
C PHE A 178 -10.48 -12.42 16.91
N GLY A 179 -9.53 -12.16 17.80
CA GLY A 179 -9.13 -10.79 18.12
C GLY A 179 -8.17 -10.26 17.06
N ILE A 180 -8.35 -9.05 16.65
CA ILE A 180 -7.45 -8.35 15.71
C ILE A 180 -7.00 -7.07 16.39
N ALA A 181 -5.70 -6.84 16.43
CA ALA A 181 -5.08 -5.59 16.82
C ALA A 181 -4.32 -5.04 15.62
N ALA A 182 -4.62 -3.84 15.17
CA ALA A 182 -3.98 -3.21 14.01
C ALA A 182 -3.43 -1.84 14.36
N ALA A 183 -2.16 -1.57 13.98
CA ALA A 183 -1.51 -0.31 14.24
C ALA A 183 -0.71 0.21 13.05
N ASP A 184 -0.77 1.52 12.81
CA ASP A 184 0.19 2.25 11.98
C ASP A 184 1.12 3.03 12.91
N ILE A 185 2.30 2.49 13.16
CA ILE A 185 3.27 3.08 14.10
C ILE A 185 3.87 4.40 13.61
N SER A 186 3.73 4.71 12.33
CA SER A 186 4.20 5.99 11.77
C SER A 186 3.31 7.16 12.19
N THR A 187 2.03 6.89 12.47
CA THR A 187 1.02 7.91 12.84
C THR A 187 0.47 7.70 14.25
N GLY A 188 0.79 6.57 14.87
CA GLY A 188 0.26 6.17 16.17
C GLY A 188 -1.16 5.61 16.12
N TYR A 189 -1.73 5.37 14.94
CA TYR A 189 -3.06 4.76 14.84
C TYR A 189 -3.06 3.36 15.45
N PHE A 190 -4.09 3.07 16.26
CA PHE A 190 -4.26 1.78 16.91
C PHE A 190 -5.73 1.43 17.01
N GLU A 191 -6.13 0.24 16.53
CA GLU A 191 -7.50 -0.25 16.63
C GLU A 191 -7.57 -1.69 17.10
N LEU A 192 -8.70 -2.05 17.71
CA LEU A 192 -9.04 -3.38 18.18
C LEU A 192 -10.40 -3.79 17.64
N VAL A 193 -10.52 -5.03 17.20
CA VAL A 193 -11.80 -5.60 16.76
C VAL A 193 -11.87 -7.10 17.05
N THR A 194 -13.06 -7.59 17.39
CA THR A 194 -13.33 -9.03 17.51
C THR A 194 -14.22 -9.47 16.36
N VAL A 195 -13.82 -10.54 15.65
CA VAL A 195 -14.55 -11.08 14.51
C VAL A 195 -14.80 -12.59 14.70
N THR A 196 -15.81 -13.11 14.01
CA THR A 196 -16.00 -14.55 13.80
C THR A 196 -15.16 -15.03 12.62
N GLY A 197 -14.93 -16.34 12.49
CA GLY A 197 -14.14 -16.89 11.38
C GLY A 197 -14.64 -16.48 10.01
N GLY A 198 -15.95 -16.35 9.82
CA GLY A 198 -16.55 -15.92 8.54
C GLY A 198 -16.30 -14.46 8.16
N ALA A 199 -15.91 -13.61 9.12
CA ALA A 199 -15.61 -12.19 8.87
C ALA A 199 -14.10 -11.88 8.91
N LEU A 200 -13.25 -12.84 9.29
CA LEU A 200 -11.79 -12.62 9.45
C LEU A 200 -11.14 -12.17 8.15
N GLU A 201 -11.42 -12.84 7.04
CA GLU A 201 -10.82 -12.51 5.73
C GLU A 201 -11.24 -11.10 5.27
N ALA A 202 -12.52 -10.75 5.42
CA ALA A 202 -13.02 -9.42 5.05
C ALA A 202 -12.35 -8.30 5.88
N GLU A 203 -12.10 -8.56 7.16
CA GLU A 203 -11.47 -7.59 8.05
C GLU A 203 -9.97 -7.43 7.77
N LEU A 204 -9.27 -8.53 7.50
CA LEU A 204 -7.86 -8.47 7.05
C LEU A 204 -7.72 -7.76 5.70
N ALA A 205 -8.68 -7.98 4.79
CA ALA A 205 -8.75 -7.28 3.51
C ALA A 205 -8.97 -5.77 3.70
N ARG A 206 -9.82 -5.36 4.65
CA ARG A 206 -10.04 -3.96 5.02
C ARG A 206 -8.74 -3.29 5.49
N LEU A 207 -8.00 -3.97 6.35
CA LEU A 207 -6.76 -3.45 6.95
C LEU A 207 -5.61 -3.38 5.97
N SER A 208 -5.59 -4.22 4.92
CA SER A 208 -4.50 -4.30 3.93
C SER A 208 -3.14 -4.37 4.60
N ALA A 209 -2.96 -5.35 5.51
CA ALA A 209 -1.80 -5.47 6.38
C ALA A 209 -0.49 -5.49 5.58
N SER A 210 0.46 -4.61 5.93
CA SER A 210 1.84 -4.64 5.43
C SER A 210 2.62 -5.80 6.09
N GLU A 211 2.23 -6.16 7.31
CA GLU A 211 2.82 -7.25 8.07
C GLU A 211 1.78 -7.87 9.00
N LEU A 212 1.77 -9.19 9.08
CA LEU A 212 0.82 -9.95 9.89
C LEU A 212 1.57 -10.79 10.93
N VAL A 213 1.12 -10.75 12.17
CA VAL A 213 1.71 -11.46 13.31
C VAL A 213 0.67 -12.39 13.95
N VAL A 214 1.04 -13.64 14.17
CA VAL A 214 0.13 -14.66 14.73
C VAL A 214 0.84 -15.54 15.74
N PRO A 215 0.12 -16.22 16.67
CA PRO A 215 0.72 -17.14 17.61
C PRO A 215 1.26 -18.42 16.93
N ASP A 216 2.33 -18.97 17.47
CA ASP A 216 2.88 -20.26 17.03
C ASP A 216 1.80 -21.35 17.00
N GLY A 217 1.77 -22.11 15.89
CA GLY A 217 0.80 -23.16 15.66
C GLY A 217 -0.52 -22.69 15.04
N PHE A 218 -0.63 -21.41 14.67
CA PHE A 218 -1.72 -20.90 13.86
C PHE A 218 -1.23 -20.79 12.40
N ALA A 219 -1.51 -21.83 11.59
CA ALA A 219 -0.97 -21.97 10.22
C ALA A 219 -1.93 -21.49 9.12
N GLU A 220 -3.08 -20.89 9.48
CA GLU A 220 -4.14 -20.58 8.52
C GLU A 220 -3.85 -19.33 7.65
N LEU A 221 -2.88 -18.50 8.05
CA LEU A 221 -2.56 -17.25 7.36
C LEU A 221 -1.16 -17.30 6.74
N PRO A 222 -1.04 -17.54 5.43
CA PRO A 222 0.25 -17.62 4.74
C PRO A 222 1.04 -16.31 4.83
N GLY A 223 2.34 -16.40 5.11
CA GLY A 223 3.22 -15.24 5.18
C GLY A 223 3.20 -14.49 6.52
N ALA A 224 2.39 -14.93 7.49
CA ALA A 224 2.36 -14.35 8.82
C ALA A 224 3.64 -14.67 9.61
N ILE A 225 4.06 -13.73 10.46
CA ILE A 225 5.17 -13.90 11.40
C ILE A 225 4.65 -14.65 12.61
N LEU A 226 5.31 -15.75 12.93
CA LEU A 226 4.99 -16.56 14.09
C LEU A 226 5.65 -15.97 15.35
N ARG A 227 4.90 -15.85 16.42
CA ARG A 227 5.37 -15.41 17.73
C ARG A 227 4.97 -16.41 18.82
N PRO A 228 5.70 -16.47 19.94
CA PRO A 228 5.34 -17.36 21.05
C PRO A 228 3.89 -17.18 21.48
N ARG A 229 3.18 -18.27 21.72
CA ARG A 229 1.79 -18.24 22.21
C ARG A 229 1.60 -17.42 23.49
N ALA A 230 2.64 -17.34 24.33
CA ALA A 230 2.62 -16.55 25.55
C ALA A 230 2.42 -15.04 25.29
N ASP A 231 2.88 -14.53 24.13
CA ASP A 231 2.66 -13.14 23.72
C ASP A 231 1.18 -12.83 23.47
N PHE A 232 0.37 -13.87 23.19
CA PHE A 232 -1.06 -13.80 22.92
C PHE A 232 -1.93 -14.29 24.09
N ASP A 233 -1.41 -14.33 25.31
CA ASP A 233 -2.23 -14.57 26.49
C ASP A 233 -3.11 -13.36 26.80
N SER A 234 -4.41 -13.56 26.96
CA SER A 234 -5.37 -12.46 27.13
C SER A 234 -5.20 -11.70 28.46
N VAL A 235 -4.76 -12.36 29.52
CA VAL A 235 -4.53 -11.72 30.83
C VAL A 235 -3.28 -10.87 30.76
N VAL A 236 -2.19 -11.44 30.23
CA VAL A 236 -0.93 -10.72 30.00
C VAL A 236 -1.14 -9.55 29.03
N GLY A 237 -1.91 -9.74 27.95
CA GLY A 237 -2.25 -8.70 27.00
C GLY A 237 -3.03 -7.54 27.63
N GLY A 238 -3.98 -7.82 28.53
CA GLY A 238 -4.69 -6.80 29.31
C GLY A 238 -3.75 -6.01 30.24
N ASP A 239 -2.79 -6.68 30.88
CA ASP A 239 -1.79 -6.03 31.73
C ASP A 239 -0.83 -5.15 30.91
N VAL A 240 -0.38 -5.63 29.77
CA VAL A 240 0.49 -4.90 28.84
C VAL A 240 -0.21 -3.64 28.31
N LEU A 241 -1.51 -3.73 27.95
CA LEU A 241 -2.31 -2.56 27.57
C LEU A 241 -2.40 -1.52 28.69
N ARG A 242 -2.70 -1.96 29.91
CA ARG A 242 -2.78 -1.05 31.08
C ARG A 242 -1.46 -0.34 31.34
N GLN A 243 -0.36 -1.08 31.28
CA GLN A 243 0.99 -0.52 31.50
C GLN A 243 1.38 0.45 30.39
N HIS A 244 1.15 0.09 29.12
CA HIS A 244 1.54 0.92 27.97
C HIS A 244 0.84 2.27 27.98
N PHE A 245 -0.47 2.28 28.29
CA PHE A 245 -1.28 3.50 28.30
C PHE A 245 -1.43 4.14 29.70
N ALA A 246 -0.74 3.62 30.70
CA ALA A 246 -0.81 4.07 32.10
C ALA A 246 -2.26 4.13 32.63
N LEU A 247 -3.07 3.10 32.30
CA LEU A 247 -4.47 3.01 32.71
C LEU A 247 -4.62 2.25 34.03
N ASN A 248 -5.53 2.73 34.89
CA ASN A 248 -5.88 1.98 36.11
C ASN A 248 -6.73 0.74 35.79
N THR A 249 -7.68 0.88 34.87
CA THR A 249 -8.56 -0.18 34.37
C THR A 249 -8.72 -0.10 32.85
N LEU A 250 -9.07 -1.22 32.21
CA LEU A 250 -9.36 -1.24 30.77
C LEU A 250 -10.73 -0.62 30.43
N ASP A 251 -11.60 -0.46 31.44
CA ASP A 251 -12.94 0.13 31.23
C ASP A 251 -12.90 1.54 30.63
N SER A 252 -11.77 2.26 30.83
CA SER A 252 -11.56 3.59 30.28
C SER A 252 -11.45 3.62 28.73
N ILE A 253 -11.17 2.48 28.12
CA ILE A 253 -11.11 2.32 26.65
C ILE A 253 -12.27 1.47 26.11
N GLY A 254 -13.28 1.18 26.95
CA GLY A 254 -14.49 0.44 26.59
C GLY A 254 -14.43 -1.07 26.93
N PRO A 255 -15.50 -1.83 26.62
CA PRO A 255 -15.61 -3.25 26.94
C PRO A 255 -14.73 -4.11 26.02
N ILE A 256 -13.42 -4.15 26.25
CA ILE A 256 -12.47 -4.94 25.46
C ILE A 256 -12.64 -6.43 25.72
N THR A 257 -12.77 -7.21 24.65
CA THR A 257 -12.92 -8.66 24.71
C THR A 257 -11.59 -9.37 25.06
N ARG A 258 -11.66 -10.63 25.50
CA ARG A 258 -10.46 -11.45 25.70
C ARG A 258 -9.65 -11.64 24.42
N ALA A 259 -10.34 -11.75 23.27
CA ALA A 259 -9.69 -11.90 21.99
C ALA A 259 -8.92 -10.61 21.60
N GLU A 260 -9.51 -9.44 21.82
CA GLU A 260 -8.87 -8.14 21.60
C GLU A 260 -7.66 -7.95 22.52
N GLN A 261 -7.76 -8.35 23.81
CA GLN A 261 -6.65 -8.30 24.74
C GLN A 261 -5.48 -9.18 24.29
N ALA A 262 -5.78 -10.40 23.86
CA ALA A 262 -4.76 -11.35 23.36
C ALA A 262 -4.05 -10.80 22.10
N ALA A 263 -4.80 -10.28 21.15
CA ALA A 263 -4.23 -9.68 19.92
C ALA A 263 -3.39 -8.44 20.23
N ALA A 264 -3.85 -7.56 21.13
CA ALA A 264 -3.11 -6.40 21.57
C ALA A 264 -1.81 -6.76 22.28
N GLY A 265 -1.83 -7.81 23.13
CA GLY A 265 -0.63 -8.36 23.77
C GLY A 265 0.40 -8.81 22.77
N GLY A 266 -0.02 -9.58 21.75
CA GLY A 266 0.85 -10.05 20.67
C GLY A 266 1.45 -8.90 19.85
N LEU A 267 0.64 -7.88 19.51
CA LEU A 267 1.10 -6.71 18.77
C LEU A 267 2.12 -5.90 19.56
N ILE A 268 1.82 -5.56 20.82
CA ILE A 268 2.71 -4.75 21.68
C ILE A 268 3.99 -5.51 22.00
N SER A 269 3.92 -6.83 22.27
CA SER A 269 5.10 -7.69 22.47
C SER A 269 5.99 -7.69 21.23
N TYR A 270 5.40 -7.81 20.04
CA TYR A 270 6.14 -7.74 18.77
C TYR A 270 6.83 -6.39 18.58
N LEU A 271 6.14 -5.28 18.84
CA LEU A 271 6.70 -3.93 18.75
C LEU A 271 7.85 -3.72 19.75
N ALA A 272 7.70 -4.20 21.00
CA ALA A 272 8.75 -4.15 22.01
C ALA A 272 9.99 -4.94 21.58
N HIS A 273 9.79 -6.12 20.99
CA HIS A 273 10.88 -6.91 20.41
C HIS A 273 11.56 -6.18 19.25
N ALA A 274 10.77 -5.66 18.29
CA ALA A 274 11.31 -4.97 17.12
C ALA A 274 12.07 -3.69 17.49
N GLY A 275 11.59 -2.95 18.48
CA GLY A 275 12.21 -1.72 19.00
C GLY A 275 13.28 -1.95 20.07
N GLN A 276 13.62 -3.22 20.41
CA GLN A 276 14.55 -3.55 21.49
C GLN A 276 14.19 -2.85 22.81
N GLY A 277 12.91 -2.93 23.18
CA GLY A 277 12.34 -2.30 24.37
C GLY A 277 11.90 -0.84 24.18
N LYS A 278 12.26 -0.19 23.08
CA LYS A 278 11.76 1.15 22.74
C LYS A 278 10.43 1.00 22.04
N MET A 279 9.37 1.53 22.65
CA MET A 279 8.01 1.47 22.09
C MET A 279 7.75 2.65 21.14
N PRO A 280 7.14 2.41 19.97
CA PRO A 280 6.63 3.49 19.14
C PRO A 280 5.43 4.18 19.78
N PHE A 281 5.04 5.33 19.22
CA PHE A 281 3.80 5.99 19.60
C PHE A 281 2.59 5.16 19.17
N LEU A 282 1.70 4.90 20.11
CA LEU A 282 0.36 4.39 19.87
C LEU A 282 -0.63 5.31 20.58
N LYS A 283 -1.69 5.71 19.89
CA LYS A 283 -2.85 6.37 20.48
C LYS A 283 -3.64 5.35 21.29
N LEU A 284 -4.51 5.81 22.19
CA LEU A 284 -5.50 4.92 22.81
C LEU A 284 -6.23 4.14 21.72
N PRO A 285 -6.40 2.81 21.88
CA PRO A 285 -7.02 2.00 20.84
C PRO A 285 -8.48 2.40 20.61
N VAL A 286 -8.83 2.52 19.33
CA VAL A 286 -10.21 2.65 18.91
C VAL A 286 -10.80 1.26 18.81
N ARG A 287 -11.73 0.91 19.67
CA ARG A 287 -12.47 -0.33 19.54
C ARG A 287 -13.50 -0.18 18.44
N ARG A 288 -13.48 -1.14 17.48
CA ARG A 288 -14.45 -1.22 16.39
C ARG A 288 -15.36 -2.44 16.57
N GLU A 289 -16.60 -2.27 16.20
CA GLU A 289 -17.54 -3.37 16.09
C GLU A 289 -17.79 -3.67 14.60
N VAL A 290 -17.82 -4.95 14.24
CA VAL A 290 -17.96 -5.40 12.83
C VAL A 290 -19.23 -4.82 12.17
N HIS A 291 -20.31 -4.66 12.94
CA HIS A 291 -21.58 -4.14 12.44
C HIS A 291 -21.64 -2.60 12.30
N GLU A 292 -20.60 -1.86 12.72
CA GLU A 292 -20.55 -0.40 12.52
C GLU A 292 -20.16 -0.01 11.09
N HIS A 293 -19.69 -0.97 10.28
CA HIS A 293 -19.20 -0.71 8.93
C HIS A 293 -19.80 -1.68 7.92
N LEU A 294 -19.90 -1.22 6.68
CA LEU A 294 -20.21 -2.03 5.52
C LEU A 294 -19.14 -3.11 5.33
N LEU A 295 -19.53 -4.38 5.45
CA LEU A 295 -18.61 -5.50 5.22
C LEU A 295 -18.40 -5.71 3.71
N ILE A 296 -17.13 -5.77 3.32
CA ILE A 296 -16.69 -5.97 1.93
C ILE A 296 -15.55 -6.98 1.96
N ASP A 297 -15.75 -8.15 1.36
CA ASP A 297 -14.73 -9.20 1.27
C ASP A 297 -13.62 -8.85 0.24
N GLN A 298 -12.53 -9.62 0.24
CA GLN A 298 -11.40 -9.38 -0.65
C GLN A 298 -11.81 -9.49 -2.13
N ALA A 299 -12.59 -10.50 -2.48
CA ALA A 299 -13.03 -10.71 -3.86
C ALA A 299 -13.86 -9.52 -4.37
N THR A 300 -14.74 -8.97 -3.52
CA THR A 300 -15.51 -7.76 -3.82
C THR A 300 -14.62 -6.53 -3.95
N ARG A 301 -13.62 -6.35 -3.07
CA ARG A 301 -12.66 -5.22 -3.16
C ARG A 301 -11.88 -5.24 -4.47
N ASP A 302 -11.41 -6.42 -4.87
CA ASP A 302 -10.68 -6.64 -6.12
C ASP A 302 -11.58 -6.45 -7.34
N SER A 303 -12.79 -7.03 -7.30
CA SER A 303 -13.78 -6.89 -8.36
C SER A 303 -14.21 -5.45 -8.61
N LEU A 304 -14.37 -4.64 -7.56
CA LEU A 304 -14.74 -3.23 -7.64
C LEU A 304 -13.55 -2.29 -7.82
N GLU A 305 -12.33 -2.80 -7.80
CA GLU A 305 -11.09 -2.03 -7.93
C GLU A 305 -11.05 -0.82 -6.97
N ILE A 306 -11.35 -1.06 -5.68
CA ILE A 306 -11.51 0.02 -4.71
C ILE A 306 -10.18 0.75 -4.48
N ASN A 307 -9.12 0.03 -4.08
CA ASN A 307 -7.83 0.61 -3.72
C ASN A 307 -6.78 0.50 -4.84
N SER A 308 -6.88 -0.55 -5.65
CA SER A 308 -5.94 -0.87 -6.74
C SER A 308 -6.69 -1.35 -7.98
N ALA A 309 -6.17 -1.05 -9.15
CA ALA A 309 -6.70 -1.55 -10.42
C ALA A 309 -6.26 -3.01 -10.67
N SER A 310 -7.00 -3.75 -11.50
CA SER A 310 -6.71 -5.16 -11.87
C SER A 310 -5.31 -5.37 -12.47
N LYS A 311 -4.75 -4.35 -13.13
CA LYS A 311 -3.39 -4.38 -13.68
C LYS A 311 -2.29 -4.09 -12.65
N GLY A 312 -2.68 -3.91 -11.39
CA GLY A 312 -1.80 -3.47 -10.31
C GLY A 312 -1.60 -1.95 -10.27
N GLY A 313 -1.31 -1.44 -9.07
CA GLY A 313 -1.11 0.00 -8.82
C GLY A 313 -2.41 0.76 -8.56
N ARG A 314 -2.25 2.02 -8.15
CA ARG A 314 -3.37 2.88 -7.72
C ARG A 314 -4.16 3.46 -8.91
N THR A 315 -3.48 3.76 -10.02
CA THR A 315 -4.09 4.41 -11.19
C THR A 315 -5.18 3.53 -11.81
N GLY A 316 -6.39 4.07 -11.95
CA GLY A 316 -7.56 3.34 -12.45
C GLY A 316 -8.45 2.75 -11.34
N SER A 317 -8.05 2.84 -10.07
CA SER A 317 -8.89 2.45 -8.94
C SER A 317 -9.91 3.53 -8.57
N LEU A 318 -10.96 3.15 -7.80
CA LEU A 318 -11.91 4.10 -7.23
C LEU A 318 -11.21 5.16 -6.39
N LEU A 319 -10.30 4.73 -5.50
CA LEU A 319 -9.54 5.63 -4.63
C LEU A 319 -8.78 6.69 -5.43
N ALA A 320 -8.09 6.29 -6.50
CA ALA A 320 -7.36 7.25 -7.35
C ALA A 320 -8.29 8.25 -8.04
N GLU A 321 -9.50 7.80 -8.41
CA GLU A 321 -10.48 8.64 -9.11
C GLU A 321 -11.14 9.66 -8.19
N VAL A 322 -11.40 9.28 -6.94
CA VAL A 322 -12.09 10.13 -5.96
C VAL A 322 -11.14 11.08 -5.25
N ASP A 323 -9.89 10.68 -5.07
CA ASP A 323 -8.91 11.43 -4.29
C ASP A 323 -8.58 12.79 -4.90
N ARG A 324 -8.93 13.82 -4.16
CA ARG A 324 -8.58 15.24 -4.39
C ARG A 324 -7.97 15.85 -3.14
N THR A 325 -7.52 15.00 -2.18
CA THR A 325 -6.87 15.48 -0.96
C THR A 325 -5.56 16.21 -1.28
N ILE A 326 -5.18 17.09 -0.39
CA ILE A 326 -3.97 17.90 -0.53
C ILE A 326 -2.83 17.33 0.32
N THR A 327 -3.17 16.72 1.47
CA THR A 327 -2.21 16.21 2.43
C THR A 327 -2.13 14.68 2.39
N GLY A 328 -0.97 14.13 2.72
CA GLY A 328 -0.82 12.69 2.89
C GLY A 328 -1.73 12.12 3.99
N ALA A 329 -1.92 12.88 5.08
CA ALA A 329 -2.83 12.51 6.16
C ALA A 329 -4.29 12.44 5.67
N GLY A 330 -4.74 13.41 4.86
CA GLY A 330 -6.06 13.38 4.23
C GLY A 330 -6.24 12.19 3.29
N ALA A 331 -5.23 11.87 2.48
CA ALA A 331 -5.29 10.72 1.56
C ALA A 331 -5.40 9.38 2.32
N ARG A 332 -4.64 9.20 3.40
CA ARG A 332 -4.76 8.01 4.28
C ARG A 332 -6.14 7.92 4.92
N GLN A 333 -6.69 9.05 5.38
CA GLN A 333 -8.03 9.12 5.97
C GLN A 333 -9.11 8.79 4.93
N LEU A 334 -9.02 9.28 3.69
CA LEU A 334 -9.94 8.95 2.61
C LEU A 334 -9.89 7.47 2.25
N ALA A 335 -8.68 6.89 2.17
CA ALA A 335 -8.51 5.46 1.93
C ALA A 335 -9.15 4.62 3.04
N ALA A 336 -9.00 5.03 4.31
CA ALA A 336 -9.64 4.37 5.45
C ALA A 336 -11.18 4.49 5.41
N ASP A 337 -11.72 5.64 5.02
CA ASP A 337 -13.16 5.86 4.88
C ASP A 337 -13.77 4.97 3.77
N LEU A 338 -13.09 4.80 2.64
CA LEU A 338 -13.53 3.91 1.56
C LEU A 338 -13.32 2.42 1.91
N ALA A 339 -12.31 2.10 2.73
CA ALA A 339 -12.09 0.74 3.21
C ALA A 339 -13.15 0.28 4.23
N ALA A 340 -13.71 1.22 4.99
CA ALA A 340 -14.70 0.98 6.06
C ALA A 340 -15.86 1.99 5.99
N PRO A 341 -16.75 1.92 4.97
CA PRO A 341 -17.92 2.78 4.87
C PRO A 341 -18.85 2.56 6.07
N LEU A 342 -19.50 3.62 6.54
CA LEU A 342 -20.26 3.62 7.80
C LEU A 342 -21.62 2.95 7.66
N MET A 343 -22.11 2.38 8.78
CA MET A 343 -23.48 1.87 8.94
C MET A 343 -24.36 2.80 9.80
N ASP A 344 -23.78 3.81 10.42
CA ASP A 344 -24.51 4.79 11.23
C ASP A 344 -24.94 5.99 10.37
N LYS A 345 -26.25 6.11 10.14
CA LYS A 345 -26.83 7.19 9.36
C LYS A 345 -26.47 8.59 9.90
N ALA A 346 -26.42 8.77 11.22
CA ALA A 346 -26.13 10.08 11.81
C ALA A 346 -24.67 10.49 11.51
N LYS A 347 -23.73 9.55 11.63
CA LYS A 347 -22.33 9.78 11.30
C LYS A 347 -22.14 10.03 9.78
N ILE A 348 -22.89 9.31 8.92
CA ILE A 348 -22.87 9.53 7.46
C ILE A 348 -23.41 10.93 7.14
N ASP A 349 -24.56 11.30 7.69
CA ASP A 349 -25.19 12.62 7.45
C ASP A 349 -24.30 13.75 7.96
N ALA A 350 -23.59 13.58 9.08
CA ALA A 350 -22.63 14.54 9.58
C ALA A 350 -21.48 14.79 8.60
N ARG A 351 -20.90 13.70 8.02
CA ARG A 351 -19.89 13.81 6.97
C ARG A 351 -20.44 14.50 5.71
N LEU A 352 -21.60 14.07 5.23
CA LEU A 352 -22.27 14.66 4.08
C LEU A 352 -22.59 16.15 4.27
N SER A 353 -22.97 16.57 5.47
CA SER A 353 -23.23 17.95 5.78
C SER A 353 -21.98 18.81 5.74
N LEU A 354 -20.83 18.27 6.19
CA LEU A 354 -19.56 18.98 6.07
C LEU A 354 -19.09 19.07 4.59
N VAL A 355 -19.27 18.01 3.82
CA VAL A 355 -19.01 18.02 2.36
C VAL A 355 -19.90 19.04 1.67
N GLN A 356 -21.20 19.09 2.00
CA GLN A 356 -22.14 20.06 1.46
C GLN A 356 -21.72 21.49 1.77
N TRP A 357 -21.34 21.78 3.00
CA TRP A 357 -20.91 23.11 3.41
C TRP A 357 -19.72 23.62 2.58
N PHE A 358 -18.71 22.75 2.32
CA PHE A 358 -17.62 23.09 1.43
C PHE A 358 -18.02 23.15 -0.04
N HIS A 359 -18.99 22.35 -0.48
CA HIS A 359 -19.51 22.38 -1.85
C HIS A 359 -20.20 23.70 -2.14
N ASP A 360 -21.02 24.18 -1.21
CA ASP A 360 -21.81 25.40 -1.36
C ASP A 360 -21.00 26.70 -1.14
N ALA A 361 -19.78 26.57 -0.55
CA ALA A 361 -18.86 27.67 -0.29
C ALA A 361 -17.52 27.51 -1.04
N PRO A 362 -17.47 27.63 -2.38
CA PRO A 362 -16.26 27.36 -3.20
C PRO A 362 -15.06 28.23 -2.80
N LEU A 363 -15.25 29.51 -2.48
CA LEU A 363 -14.15 30.39 -2.04
C LEU A 363 -13.53 29.94 -0.72
N THR A 364 -14.35 29.48 0.22
CA THR A 364 -13.88 28.93 1.50
C THR A 364 -13.14 27.62 1.27
N ARG A 365 -13.68 26.73 0.44
CA ARG A 365 -13.03 25.47 0.04
C ARG A 365 -11.65 25.72 -0.58
N ASP A 366 -11.54 26.62 -1.54
CA ASP A 366 -10.29 26.95 -2.20
C ASP A 366 -9.26 27.55 -1.23
N ALA A 367 -9.69 28.42 -0.34
CA ALA A 367 -8.82 29.00 0.68
C ALA A 367 -8.30 27.98 1.70
N VAL A 368 -9.15 27.02 2.12
CA VAL A 368 -8.75 25.91 2.98
C VAL A 368 -7.76 24.99 2.26
N ARG A 369 -8.07 24.60 1.02
CA ARG A 369 -7.17 23.79 0.20
C ARG A 369 -5.83 24.46 -0.07
N ALA A 370 -5.79 25.77 -0.23
CA ALA A 370 -4.56 26.53 -0.37
C ALA A 370 -3.71 26.52 0.91
N ALA A 371 -4.34 26.65 2.09
CA ALA A 371 -3.67 26.54 3.39
C ALA A 371 -3.09 25.13 3.61
N LEU A 372 -3.86 24.09 3.27
CA LEU A 372 -3.44 22.67 3.42
C LEU A 372 -2.23 22.31 2.54
N ARG A 373 -1.98 22.98 1.40
CA ARG A 373 -0.78 22.73 0.56
C ARG A 373 0.54 22.99 1.26
N GLN A 374 0.55 23.85 2.26
CA GLN A 374 1.76 24.17 3.04
C GLN A 374 1.87 23.31 4.30
N LEU A 375 0.87 22.45 4.56
CA LEU A 375 0.80 21.68 5.79
C LEU A 375 1.74 20.46 5.71
N PRO A 376 2.73 20.35 6.62
CA PRO A 376 3.54 19.14 6.74
C PRO A 376 2.76 17.98 7.39
N ASP A 377 3.28 16.77 7.31
CA ASP A 377 2.70 15.59 7.95
C ASP A 377 3.03 15.55 9.44
N ILE A 378 2.19 16.25 10.24
CA ILE A 378 2.38 16.39 11.70
C ILE A 378 2.36 15.02 12.39
N ALA A 379 1.46 14.10 11.95
CA ALA A 379 1.31 12.80 12.60
C ALA A 379 2.59 11.95 12.46
N ARG A 380 3.18 11.90 11.26
CA ARG A 380 4.44 11.17 11.02
C ARG A 380 5.64 11.83 11.70
N ALA A 381 5.71 13.16 11.70
CA ALA A 381 6.75 13.88 12.44
C ALA A 381 6.68 13.58 13.94
N LEU A 382 5.48 13.61 14.53
CA LEU A 382 5.24 13.23 15.92
C LEU A 382 5.63 11.77 16.20
N GLY A 383 5.26 10.83 15.32
CA GLY A 383 5.61 9.43 15.43
C GLY A 383 7.12 9.21 15.51
N ARG A 384 7.92 9.92 14.68
CA ARG A 384 9.39 9.86 14.73
C ARG A 384 9.95 10.44 16.04
N VAL A 385 9.42 11.56 16.52
CA VAL A 385 9.83 12.16 17.79
C VAL A 385 9.59 11.19 18.96
N VAL A 386 8.40 10.59 19.03
CA VAL A 386 8.07 9.63 20.11
C VAL A 386 8.89 8.34 20.00
N ALA A 387 9.20 7.87 18.80
CA ALA A 387 10.06 6.70 18.61
C ALA A 387 11.54 6.96 18.93
N GLY A 388 11.90 8.18 19.40
CA GLY A 388 13.28 8.57 19.69
C GLY A 388 14.15 8.73 18.44
N ARG A 389 13.52 9.02 17.28
CA ARG A 389 14.15 9.24 15.97
C ARG A 389 13.86 10.65 15.42
N GLY A 390 13.30 11.50 16.28
CA GLY A 390 12.99 12.88 15.93
C GLY A 390 14.25 13.67 15.57
N SER A 391 14.13 14.53 14.59
CA SER A 391 15.15 15.46 14.14
C SER A 391 14.70 16.91 14.37
N PRO A 392 15.58 17.90 14.31
CA PRO A 392 15.19 19.30 14.31
C PRO A 392 14.14 19.65 13.25
N ARG A 393 14.22 19.01 12.07
CA ARG A 393 13.24 19.15 10.99
C ARG A 393 11.86 18.70 11.40
N ASP A 394 11.73 17.60 12.17
CA ASP A 394 10.44 17.12 12.64
C ASP A 394 9.79 18.12 13.59
N LEU A 395 10.55 18.72 14.48
CA LEU A 395 10.06 19.80 15.35
C LEU A 395 9.63 21.02 14.53
N GLY A 396 10.37 21.37 13.47
CA GLY A 396 9.99 22.43 12.52
C GLY A 396 8.67 22.09 11.81
N GLN A 397 8.47 20.85 11.37
CA GLN A 397 7.24 20.38 10.75
C GLN A 397 6.05 20.45 11.75
N ILE A 398 6.25 20.05 13.00
CA ILE A 398 5.21 20.16 14.03
C ILE A 398 4.89 21.64 14.29
N ARG A 399 5.89 22.53 14.42
CA ARG A 399 5.70 23.99 14.54
C ARG A 399 4.83 24.55 13.42
N ASP A 400 5.26 24.33 12.17
CA ASP A 400 4.62 24.90 10.99
C ASP A 400 3.21 24.35 10.79
N GLY A 401 3.02 23.05 11.09
CA GLY A 401 1.73 22.41 11.03
C GLY A 401 0.74 22.89 12.06
N LEU A 402 1.17 23.08 13.30
CA LEU A 402 0.31 23.62 14.38
C LEU A 402 0.00 25.12 14.21
N ASP A 403 0.92 25.89 13.62
CA ASP A 403 0.65 27.29 13.27
C ASP A 403 -0.39 27.40 12.15
N ALA A 404 -0.28 26.54 11.13
CA ALA A 404 -1.29 26.44 10.07
C ALA A 404 -2.66 25.97 10.62
N ALA A 405 -2.67 25.05 11.60
CA ALA A 405 -3.89 24.62 12.27
C ALA A 405 -4.58 25.78 13.01
N ARG A 406 -3.81 26.61 13.74
CA ARG A 406 -4.30 27.83 14.41
C ARG A 406 -4.93 28.79 13.40
N ALA A 407 -4.24 29.10 12.31
CA ALA A 407 -4.75 29.98 11.26
C ALA A 407 -6.03 29.45 10.60
N LEU A 408 -6.11 28.12 10.35
CA LEU A 408 -7.32 27.48 9.86
C LEU A 408 -8.48 27.55 10.84
N ARG A 409 -8.22 27.31 12.12
CA ARG A 409 -9.23 27.42 13.20
C ARG A 409 -9.82 28.84 13.26
N GLU A 410 -8.98 29.86 13.22
CA GLU A 410 -9.44 31.27 13.24
C GLU A 410 -10.33 31.57 12.02
N ARG A 411 -9.89 31.18 10.84
CA ARG A 411 -10.65 31.39 9.59
C ARG A 411 -11.98 30.66 9.59
N LEU A 412 -11.99 29.35 9.91
CA LEU A 412 -13.20 28.54 9.90
C LEU A 412 -14.12 28.90 11.05
N GLY A 413 -13.58 29.28 12.23
CA GLY A 413 -14.33 29.72 13.39
C GLY A 413 -15.10 31.02 13.18
N ALA A 414 -14.61 31.90 12.29
CA ALA A 414 -15.28 33.16 11.93
C ALA A 414 -16.46 33.00 10.95
N MET A 415 -16.63 31.79 10.35
CA MET A 415 -17.72 31.53 9.40
C MET A 415 -19.04 31.27 10.12
N ALA A 416 -20.15 31.72 9.50
CA ALA A 416 -21.50 31.41 9.97
C ALA A 416 -21.96 30.02 9.45
N ASP A 417 -23.04 29.51 10.01
CA ASP A 417 -23.77 28.30 9.59
C ASP A 417 -22.86 27.06 9.41
N ARG A 418 -21.94 26.87 10.36
CA ARG A 418 -21.05 25.71 10.36
C ARG A 418 -21.81 24.45 10.71
N PRO A 419 -21.53 23.31 10.02
CA PRO A 419 -22.12 22.03 10.39
C PRO A 419 -21.53 21.52 11.70
N GLU A 420 -22.29 20.75 12.45
CA GLU A 420 -21.94 20.23 13.78
C GLU A 420 -20.57 19.51 13.79
N LEU A 421 -20.28 18.70 12.77
CA LEU A 421 -19.00 18.00 12.69
C LEU A 421 -17.81 18.98 12.62
N LEU A 422 -17.96 20.14 11.95
CA LEU A 422 -16.89 21.14 11.93
C LEU A 422 -16.72 21.76 13.31
N ASP A 423 -17.82 22.07 14.02
CA ASP A 423 -17.75 22.62 15.39
C ASP A 423 -17.12 21.62 16.37
N GLN A 424 -17.27 20.31 16.14
CA GLN A 424 -16.57 19.27 16.92
C GLN A 424 -15.06 19.18 16.60
N LEU A 425 -14.64 19.51 15.38
CA LEU A 425 -13.24 19.45 14.94
C LEU A 425 -12.43 20.69 15.35
N LEU A 426 -13.04 21.87 15.34
CA LEU A 426 -12.33 23.15 15.60
C LEU A 426 -11.60 23.22 16.95
N PRO A 427 -12.13 22.70 18.08
CA PRO A 427 -11.39 22.71 19.35
C PRO A 427 -10.08 21.93 19.31
N ALA A 428 -10.00 20.88 18.49
CA ALA A 428 -8.79 20.09 18.34
C ALA A 428 -7.63 20.87 17.65
N LEU A 429 -7.93 21.95 16.95
CA LEU A 429 -6.94 22.80 16.28
C LEU A 429 -6.41 23.92 17.18
N ASP A 430 -6.83 23.98 18.45
CA ASP A 430 -6.49 25.02 19.42
C ASP A 430 -5.54 24.53 20.51
N GLY A 431 -5.05 25.47 21.34
CA GLY A 431 -4.28 25.19 22.56
C GLY A 431 -2.80 24.91 22.33
N HIS A 432 -2.27 25.15 21.13
CA HIS A 432 -0.86 24.91 20.76
C HIS A 432 0.00 26.18 20.69
N GLY A 433 -0.56 27.38 20.93
CA GLY A 433 0.14 28.66 20.76
C GLY A 433 1.48 28.73 21.49
N HIS A 434 1.54 28.29 22.74
CA HIS A 434 2.79 28.29 23.51
C HIS A 434 3.89 27.44 22.87
N ILE A 435 3.54 26.26 22.34
CA ILE A 435 4.51 25.36 21.67
C ILE A 435 4.97 26.00 20.38
N VAL A 436 4.06 26.50 19.56
CA VAL A 436 4.37 27.17 18.28
C VAL A 436 5.31 28.33 18.51
N ASP A 437 4.98 29.22 19.47
CA ASP A 437 5.78 30.43 19.78
C ASP A 437 7.16 30.07 20.35
N LEU A 438 7.26 29.00 21.16
CA LEU A 438 8.54 28.53 21.68
C LEU A 438 9.41 27.93 20.56
N LEU A 439 8.85 27.02 19.75
CA LEU A 439 9.58 26.41 18.63
C LEU A 439 9.99 27.44 17.56
N ALA A 440 9.16 28.46 17.34
CA ALA A 440 9.49 29.55 16.41
C ALA A 440 10.67 30.42 16.89
N ARG A 441 10.82 30.59 18.20
CA ARG A 441 11.97 31.30 18.79
C ARG A 441 13.21 30.41 18.89
N ALA A 442 13.02 29.12 19.16
CA ALA A 442 14.11 28.19 19.43
C ALA A 442 14.79 27.66 18.16
N LEU A 443 14.03 27.44 17.09
CA LEU A 443 14.49 26.78 15.88
C LEU A 443 14.68 27.79 14.74
N VAL A 444 15.69 27.53 13.90
CA VAL A 444 15.80 28.23 12.62
C VAL A 444 14.58 27.99 11.74
N THR A 445 14.36 28.81 10.72
CA THR A 445 13.18 28.71 9.84
C THR A 445 13.08 27.34 9.16
N SER A 446 14.19 26.80 8.67
CA SER A 446 14.27 25.48 8.01
C SER A 446 15.29 24.59 8.71
N PRO A 447 14.90 23.89 9.79
CA PRO A 447 15.83 23.06 10.53
C PRO A 447 16.27 21.84 9.70
N PRO A 448 17.54 21.38 9.83
CA PRO A 448 18.05 20.21 9.13
C PRO A 448 17.54 18.91 9.76
N THR A 449 17.69 17.79 9.03
CA THR A 449 17.53 16.44 9.58
C THR A 449 18.77 15.97 10.32
N ASP A 450 19.94 16.35 9.84
CA ASP A 450 21.24 15.98 10.43
C ASP A 450 21.62 16.95 11.55
N THR A 451 21.90 16.40 12.74
CA THR A 451 22.31 17.16 13.92
C THR A 451 23.83 17.31 14.05
N THR A 452 24.61 16.57 13.25
CA THR A 452 26.08 16.46 13.43
C THR A 452 26.81 17.78 13.20
N GLN A 453 26.25 18.68 12.40
CA GLN A 453 26.87 19.99 12.10
C GLN A 453 26.33 21.14 12.96
N GLY A 454 25.30 20.90 13.77
CA GLY A 454 24.60 21.93 14.53
C GLY A 454 23.93 22.99 13.65
N GLY A 455 23.64 24.15 14.23
CA GLY A 455 23.07 25.30 13.52
C GLY A 455 21.55 25.26 13.39
N TYR A 456 20.87 24.38 14.13
CA TYR A 456 19.42 24.26 14.12
C TYR A 456 18.72 25.07 15.21
N ILE A 457 19.42 25.50 16.28
CA ILE A 457 18.91 26.47 17.25
C ILE A 457 19.10 27.88 16.70
N ALA A 458 18.06 28.71 16.79
CA ALA A 458 18.08 30.07 16.28
C ALA A 458 19.06 30.97 17.06
N GLU A 459 19.70 31.92 16.35
CA GLU A 459 20.52 32.95 16.99
C GLU A 459 19.64 33.88 17.88
N GLY A 460 20.09 34.21 19.07
CA GLY A 460 19.31 34.98 20.06
C GLY A 460 18.43 34.15 20.97
N TYR A 461 18.33 32.80 20.77
CA TYR A 461 17.58 31.95 21.68
C TYR A 461 18.30 31.69 23.00
N ASP A 462 19.60 31.39 22.93
CA ASP A 462 20.49 31.20 24.10
C ASP A 462 21.78 32.00 23.92
N ALA A 463 21.97 32.99 24.80
CA ALA A 463 23.14 33.84 24.77
C ALA A 463 24.46 33.10 25.02
N ALA A 464 24.46 32.02 25.83
CA ALA A 464 25.66 31.23 26.08
C ALA A 464 26.04 30.44 24.84
N LEU A 465 25.08 29.85 24.13
CA LEU A 465 25.32 29.17 22.85
C LEU A 465 25.83 30.12 21.78
N ASP A 466 25.29 31.36 21.72
CA ASP A 466 25.73 32.35 20.75
C ASP A 466 27.18 32.80 21.02
N MET A 467 27.57 32.94 22.29
CA MET A 467 28.96 33.21 22.65
C MET A 467 29.91 32.08 22.22
N LEU A 468 29.51 30.82 22.37
CA LEU A 468 30.30 29.68 21.90
C LEU A 468 30.47 29.68 20.36
N ARG A 469 29.40 30.03 19.64
CA ARG A 469 29.44 30.15 18.17
C ARG A 469 30.32 31.30 17.69
N VAL A 470 30.30 32.44 18.39
CA VAL A 470 31.18 33.57 18.12
C VAL A 470 32.64 33.18 18.37
N ALA A 471 32.94 32.52 19.51
CA ALA A 471 34.29 32.04 19.81
C ALA A 471 34.82 31.08 18.73
N GLY A 472 33.99 30.21 18.18
CA GLY A 472 34.33 29.32 17.07
C GLY A 472 34.53 30.06 15.73
N ARG A 473 33.79 31.14 15.47
CA ARG A 473 33.97 32.03 14.30
C ARG A 473 35.25 32.84 14.39
N ASP A 474 35.47 33.49 15.52
CA ASP A 474 36.65 34.32 15.78
C ASP A 474 37.92 33.48 15.68
N GLY A 475 37.92 32.27 16.22
CA GLY A 475 39.01 31.32 16.07
C GLY A 475 39.33 30.96 14.61
N ARG A 476 38.33 30.74 13.76
CA ARG A 476 38.53 30.52 12.32
C ARG A 476 39.11 31.75 11.61
N GLN A 477 38.69 32.95 12.02
CA GLN A 477 39.28 34.21 11.52
C GLN A 477 40.72 34.38 11.98
N ALA A 478 41.03 34.01 13.23
CA ALA A 478 42.39 34.03 13.77
C ALA A 478 43.29 33.03 12.99
N ILE A 479 42.80 31.84 12.62
CA ILE A 479 43.52 30.88 11.76
C ILE A 479 43.81 31.48 10.37
N ALA A 480 42.85 32.18 9.76
CA ALA A 480 43.07 32.84 8.46
C ALA A 480 44.12 33.97 8.56
N GLN A 481 44.10 34.73 9.63
CA GLN A 481 45.12 35.75 9.92
C GLN A 481 46.49 35.10 10.18
N LEU A 482 46.53 33.99 10.89
CA LEU A 482 47.72 33.20 11.16
C LEU A 482 48.31 32.64 9.84
N GLU A 483 47.48 32.19 8.93
CA GLU A 483 47.91 31.76 7.59
C GLU A 483 48.59 32.90 6.82
N ALA A 484 48.01 34.10 6.83
CA ALA A 484 48.59 35.27 6.17
C ALA A 484 49.94 35.63 6.82
N ARG A 485 49.98 35.67 8.16
CA ARG A 485 51.20 35.96 8.91
C ARG A 485 52.31 34.92 8.65
N TYR A 486 51.99 33.66 8.58
CA TYR A 486 52.93 32.58 8.26
C TYR A 486 53.45 32.67 6.83
N ARG A 487 52.62 33.08 5.85
CA ARG A 487 53.09 33.35 4.48
C ARG A 487 54.10 34.48 4.45
N ASP A 488 53.82 35.57 5.16
CA ASP A 488 54.73 36.77 5.23
C ASP A 488 56.05 36.41 5.93
N MET A 489 55.96 35.70 7.08
CA MET A 489 57.11 35.34 7.90
C MET A 489 58.05 34.36 7.17
N THR A 490 57.47 33.38 6.43
CA THR A 490 58.22 32.32 5.74
C THR A 490 58.56 32.66 4.29
N GLY A 491 57.95 33.72 3.72
CA GLY A 491 58.06 34.03 2.30
C GLY A 491 57.46 32.98 1.35
N ILE A 492 56.69 32.03 1.88
CA ILE A 492 56.13 30.93 1.09
C ILE A 492 54.68 31.27 0.76
N SER A 493 54.42 31.85 -0.40
CA SER A 493 53.09 32.25 -0.85
C SER A 493 52.12 31.07 -1.01
N ALA A 494 52.64 29.85 -1.22
CA ALA A 494 51.89 28.60 -1.37
C ALA A 494 51.52 27.92 -0.03
N LEU A 495 51.94 28.46 1.12
CA LEU A 495 51.60 27.99 2.45
C LEU A 495 50.09 28.10 2.66
N LYS A 496 49.47 27.03 3.17
CA LYS A 496 48.05 26.99 3.53
C LYS A 496 47.88 26.32 4.88
N ILE A 497 46.94 26.83 5.69
CA ILE A 497 46.45 26.10 6.85
C ILE A 497 45.22 25.31 6.41
N ARG A 498 45.24 23.97 6.61
CA ARG A 498 44.16 23.06 6.26
C ARG A 498 43.71 22.26 7.49
N HIS A 499 42.54 21.71 7.39
CA HIS A 499 41.93 20.80 8.40
C HIS A 499 41.61 19.46 7.81
N ASN A 500 41.86 18.39 8.53
CA ASN A 500 41.30 17.08 8.29
C ASN A 500 40.96 16.34 9.61
N ALA A 501 40.16 15.26 9.54
CA ALA A 501 39.73 14.51 10.70
C ALA A 501 40.84 13.82 11.50
N VAL A 502 42.00 13.53 10.89
CA VAL A 502 43.11 12.80 11.52
C VAL A 502 44.09 13.73 12.24
N LEU A 503 44.48 14.84 11.60
CA LEU A 503 45.52 15.74 12.09
C LEU A 503 44.95 17.03 12.74
N GLY A 504 43.65 17.28 12.59
CA GLY A 504 43.05 18.59 12.93
C GLY A 504 43.54 19.67 11.97
N TYR A 505 43.80 20.86 12.48
CA TYR A 505 44.43 21.94 11.72
C TYR A 505 45.96 21.74 11.58
N PHE A 506 46.49 21.96 10.37
CA PHE A 506 47.91 21.85 10.06
C PHE A 506 48.32 22.83 8.97
N VAL A 507 49.58 23.24 9.00
CA VAL A 507 50.23 24.04 7.95
C VAL A 507 50.69 23.07 6.85
N GLU A 508 50.32 23.31 5.61
CA GLU A 508 50.70 22.50 4.44
C GLU A 508 51.51 23.37 3.48
N VAL A 509 52.70 22.90 3.10
CA VAL A 509 53.54 23.54 2.10
C VAL A 509 53.93 22.53 1.04
N PRO A 510 54.20 22.96 -0.23
CA PRO A 510 54.76 22.10 -1.26
C PRO A 510 56.10 21.49 -0.80
N ALA A 511 56.41 20.27 -1.20
CA ALA A 511 57.60 19.50 -0.76
C ALA A 511 58.93 20.29 -0.93
N LYS A 512 59.03 21.09 -1.98
CA LYS A 512 60.20 21.94 -2.25
C LYS A 512 60.50 23.01 -1.15
N HIS A 513 59.59 23.31 -0.30
CA HIS A 513 59.70 24.24 0.81
C HIS A 513 59.71 23.55 2.18
N GLY A 514 59.67 22.23 2.21
CA GLY A 514 59.62 21.44 3.45
C GLY A 514 60.84 21.65 4.33
N ASP A 515 62.02 21.57 3.75
CA ASP A 515 63.30 21.69 4.45
C ASP A 515 63.48 23.06 5.13
N ALA A 516 63.00 24.13 4.51
CA ALA A 516 63.06 25.48 5.07
C ALA A 516 62.26 25.58 6.39
N LEU A 517 61.15 24.87 6.55
CA LEU A 517 60.34 24.85 7.75
C LEU A 517 60.80 23.79 8.78
N MET A 518 61.62 22.81 8.36
CA MET A 518 62.25 21.81 9.26
C MET A 518 63.50 22.40 9.99
N ALA A 519 64.03 23.54 9.57
CA ALA A 519 65.18 24.13 10.18
C ALA A 519 64.94 24.50 11.65
N ALA A 520 65.93 24.32 12.50
CA ALA A 520 65.80 24.61 13.93
C ALA A 520 65.48 26.13 14.14
N GLY A 521 64.55 26.45 15.02
CA GLY A 521 64.17 27.83 15.35
C GLY A 521 63.05 28.42 14.50
N THR A 522 62.50 27.71 13.55
CA THR A 522 61.37 28.18 12.70
C THR A 522 60.01 28.22 13.41
N GLY A 523 59.88 27.55 14.57
CA GLY A 523 58.60 27.45 15.31
C GLY A 523 57.63 26.42 14.73
N PHE A 524 57.98 25.70 13.65
CA PHE A 524 57.16 24.69 13.05
C PHE A 524 57.62 23.27 13.44
N THR A 525 56.69 22.40 13.78
CA THR A 525 56.93 20.98 14.13
C THR A 525 56.41 20.09 13.00
N HIS A 526 57.27 19.23 12.44
CA HIS A 526 56.91 18.29 11.39
C HIS A 526 55.87 17.30 11.87
N ARG A 527 54.88 17.04 11.06
CA ARG A 527 53.77 16.08 11.32
C ARG A 527 53.70 14.95 10.31
N GLN A 528 53.81 15.27 9.03
CA GLN A 528 53.67 14.27 7.96
C GLN A 528 54.30 14.75 6.66
N THR A 529 55.00 13.84 5.95
CA THR A 529 55.45 14.05 4.58
C THR A 529 54.62 13.23 3.64
N MET A 530 54.12 13.87 2.56
CA MET A 530 53.33 13.22 1.50
C MET A 530 53.99 13.48 0.13
N ALA A 531 53.57 12.70 -0.89
CA ALA A 531 54.00 12.95 -2.25
C ALA A 531 53.55 14.34 -2.70
N GLY A 532 54.49 15.31 -2.74
CA GLY A 532 54.24 16.68 -3.19
C GLY A 532 53.97 17.72 -2.10
N ALA A 533 53.77 17.36 -0.83
CA ALA A 533 53.54 18.31 0.27
C ALA A 533 54.08 17.81 1.61
N VAL A 534 54.44 18.76 2.48
CA VAL A 534 54.86 18.49 3.87
C VAL A 534 53.96 19.28 4.81
N ARG A 535 53.58 18.60 5.91
CA ARG A 535 52.62 19.10 6.91
C ARG A 535 53.33 19.36 8.22
N PHE A 536 53.00 20.51 8.80
CA PHE A 536 53.57 20.99 10.06
C PHE A 536 52.46 21.41 11.03
N ASN A 537 52.85 21.52 12.30
CA ASN A 537 52.05 22.22 13.31
C ASN A 537 52.93 23.37 13.90
N SER A 538 52.30 24.29 14.61
CA SER A 538 52.97 25.31 15.41
C SER A 538 52.22 25.48 16.75
N PRO A 539 52.87 25.95 17.83
CA PRO A 539 52.23 26.19 19.12
C PRO A 539 50.96 27.06 19.00
N GLU A 540 51.09 28.20 18.29
CA GLU A 540 49.97 29.14 18.10
C GLU A 540 48.80 28.50 17.31
N LEU A 541 49.07 27.74 16.25
CA LEU A 541 48.06 27.03 15.50
C LEU A 541 47.40 25.96 16.37
N HIS A 542 48.15 25.30 17.23
CA HIS A 542 47.63 24.30 18.14
C HIS A 542 46.69 24.94 19.17
N GLU A 543 47.04 26.06 19.79
CA GLU A 543 46.20 26.76 20.74
C GLU A 543 44.87 27.21 20.11
N GLU A 544 44.93 27.83 18.91
CA GLU A 544 43.72 28.25 18.19
C GLU A 544 42.87 27.03 17.77
N ALA A 545 43.48 25.99 17.29
CA ALA A 545 42.79 24.74 16.94
C ALA A 545 42.07 24.11 18.12
N VAL A 546 42.69 24.04 19.30
CA VAL A 546 42.09 23.57 20.55
C VAL A 546 40.90 24.43 20.95
N ARG A 547 41.07 25.79 20.91
CA ARG A 547 40.00 26.73 21.24
C ARG A 547 38.77 26.55 20.33
N ILE A 548 38.97 26.43 19.02
CA ILE A 548 37.91 26.21 18.05
C ILE A 548 37.21 24.88 18.30
N THR A 549 37.96 23.77 18.50
CA THR A 549 37.43 22.44 18.70
C THR A 549 36.62 22.37 20.00
N GLN A 550 37.11 22.97 21.08
CA GLN A 550 36.36 22.99 22.34
C GLN A 550 35.09 23.83 22.24
N ALA A 551 35.16 25.06 21.67
CA ALA A 551 34.00 25.91 21.47
C ALA A 551 32.95 25.24 20.55
N GLY A 552 33.39 24.61 19.47
CA GLY A 552 32.52 23.83 18.56
C GLY A 552 31.87 22.64 19.25
N GLY A 553 32.63 21.88 20.02
CA GLY A 553 32.12 20.74 20.79
C GLY A 553 31.10 21.17 21.85
N HIS A 554 31.38 22.24 22.59
CA HIS A 554 30.43 22.79 23.58
C HIS A 554 29.17 23.35 22.91
N ALA A 555 29.28 24.00 21.77
CA ALA A 555 28.15 24.52 21.02
C ALA A 555 27.23 23.38 20.55
N LEU A 556 27.80 22.28 19.98
CA LEU A 556 27.01 21.08 19.58
C LEU A 556 26.33 20.42 20.76
N ALA A 557 27.02 20.32 21.92
CA ALA A 557 26.42 19.73 23.14
C ALA A 557 25.27 20.59 23.68
N ALA A 558 25.43 21.95 23.66
CA ALA A 558 24.35 22.86 24.07
C ALA A 558 23.15 22.78 23.12
N GLU A 559 23.38 22.73 21.79
CA GLU A 559 22.29 22.54 20.83
C GLU A 559 21.57 21.22 21.03
N ALA A 560 22.30 20.13 21.31
CA ALA A 560 21.72 18.81 21.58
C ALA A 560 20.85 18.82 22.85
N ALA A 561 21.30 19.50 23.92
CA ALA A 561 20.52 19.67 25.15
C ALA A 561 19.20 20.43 24.89
N HIS A 562 19.25 21.52 24.14
CA HIS A 562 18.04 22.26 23.75
C HIS A 562 17.11 21.41 22.88
N LEU A 563 17.64 20.61 21.97
CA LEU A 563 16.82 19.68 21.16
C LEU A 563 16.09 18.67 22.05
N GLU A 564 16.77 18.08 23.03
CA GLU A 564 16.18 17.14 24.00
C GLU A 564 15.06 17.81 24.81
N GLU A 565 15.25 19.04 25.28
CA GLU A 565 14.24 19.82 26.01
C GLU A 565 13.00 20.08 25.14
N LEU A 566 13.21 20.49 23.88
CA LEU A 566 12.11 20.75 22.95
C LEU A 566 11.36 19.46 22.58
N MET A 567 12.08 18.33 22.40
CA MET A 567 11.45 17.02 22.20
C MET A 567 10.65 16.60 23.41
N ALA A 568 11.16 16.78 24.64
CA ALA A 568 10.42 16.44 25.86
C ALA A 568 9.11 17.25 25.99
N LEU A 569 9.13 18.53 25.59
CA LEU A 569 7.91 19.34 25.53
C LEU A 569 6.88 18.76 24.55
N ILE A 570 7.29 18.39 23.32
CA ILE A 570 6.41 17.76 22.33
C ILE A 570 5.83 16.44 22.87
N LEU A 571 6.67 15.61 23.49
CA LEU A 571 6.24 14.35 24.11
C LEU A 571 5.18 14.55 25.18
N SER A 572 5.27 15.61 25.98
CA SER A 572 4.26 15.95 27.00
C SER A 572 2.90 16.34 26.41
N ARG A 573 2.85 16.71 25.13
CA ARG A 573 1.65 17.19 24.41
C ARG A 573 1.29 16.32 23.20
N ARG A 574 1.83 15.10 23.13
CA ARG A 574 1.68 14.18 21.98
C ARG A 574 0.21 13.92 21.60
N ASP A 575 -0.67 13.67 22.58
CA ASP A 575 -2.07 13.31 22.30
C ASP A 575 -2.88 14.49 21.72
N PRO A 576 -2.84 15.72 22.28
CA PRO A 576 -3.44 16.88 21.64
C PRO A 576 -2.91 17.16 20.23
N ILE A 577 -1.59 17.03 20.00
CA ILE A 577 -0.97 17.23 18.66
C ILE A 577 -1.49 16.17 17.67
N ALA A 578 -1.59 14.91 18.09
CA ALA A 578 -2.14 13.84 17.27
C ALA A 578 -3.63 14.09 16.93
N THR A 579 -4.43 14.58 17.89
CA THR A 579 -5.84 14.94 17.65
C THR A 579 -5.98 16.09 16.65
N SER A 580 -5.08 17.06 16.67
CA SER A 580 -5.05 18.15 15.69
C SER A 580 -4.76 17.63 14.28
N ALA A 581 -3.82 16.68 14.16
CA ALA A 581 -3.49 16.05 12.85
C ALA A 581 -4.69 15.28 12.27
N ASP A 582 -5.46 14.56 13.11
CA ASP A 582 -6.68 13.87 12.70
C ASP A 582 -7.79 14.83 12.26
N ALA A 583 -7.97 15.94 12.97
CA ALA A 583 -8.94 16.97 12.61
C ALA A 583 -8.61 17.64 11.27
N LEU A 584 -7.32 17.95 11.03
CA LEU A 584 -6.85 18.48 9.75
C LEU A 584 -7.06 17.49 8.60
N ALA A 585 -6.79 16.20 8.81
CA ALA A 585 -7.04 15.15 7.82
C ALA A 585 -8.53 15.05 7.47
N ARG A 586 -9.43 15.14 8.45
CA ARG A 586 -10.88 15.11 8.23
C ARG A 586 -11.36 16.34 7.44
N ILE A 587 -10.83 17.51 7.73
CA ILE A 587 -11.15 18.75 7.00
C ILE A 587 -10.67 18.63 5.54
N ASP A 588 -9.47 18.10 5.31
CA ASP A 588 -8.94 17.88 3.95
C ASP A 588 -9.80 16.91 3.15
N VAL A 589 -10.19 15.76 3.72
CA VAL A 589 -11.08 14.79 3.07
C VAL A 589 -12.40 15.45 2.68
N SER A 590 -13.02 16.21 3.59
CA SER A 590 -14.32 16.83 3.32
C SER A 590 -14.24 17.89 2.23
N ALA A 591 -13.18 18.70 2.24
CA ALA A 591 -12.92 19.69 1.20
C ALA A 591 -12.59 19.04 -0.17
N ALA A 592 -11.88 17.90 -0.14
CA ALA A 592 -11.53 17.12 -1.33
C ALA A 592 -12.74 16.46 -1.98
N LEU A 593 -13.64 15.86 -1.18
CA LEU A 593 -14.88 15.27 -1.67
C LEU A 593 -15.83 16.33 -2.23
N ALA A 594 -15.90 17.51 -1.61
CA ALA A 594 -16.65 18.65 -2.13
C ALA A 594 -16.09 19.15 -3.46
N GLU A 595 -14.77 19.21 -3.60
CA GLU A 595 -14.09 19.55 -4.85
C GLU A 595 -14.41 18.54 -5.95
N ARG A 596 -14.33 17.23 -5.63
CA ARG A 596 -14.68 16.17 -6.58
C ARG A 596 -16.15 16.25 -7.03
N ALA A 597 -17.06 16.49 -6.10
CA ALA A 597 -18.47 16.64 -6.37
C ALA A 597 -18.74 17.81 -7.32
N ALA A 598 -18.12 18.95 -7.07
CA ALA A 598 -18.28 20.15 -7.91
C ALA A 598 -17.70 19.96 -9.33
N GLN A 599 -16.54 19.29 -9.46
CA GLN A 599 -15.91 19.03 -10.76
C GLN A 599 -16.73 18.11 -11.66
N SER A 600 -17.52 17.19 -11.08
CA SER A 600 -18.18 16.12 -11.83
C SER A 600 -19.69 16.09 -11.68
N ASN A 601 -20.28 17.15 -11.13
CA ASN A 601 -21.72 17.24 -10.91
C ASN A 601 -22.29 16.00 -10.21
N TRP A 602 -21.69 15.62 -9.06
CA TRP A 602 -22.17 14.56 -8.21
C TRP A 602 -23.24 15.09 -7.26
N CYS A 603 -24.21 14.26 -6.90
CA CYS A 603 -25.29 14.63 -6.01
C CYS A 603 -25.07 14.13 -4.57
N ARG A 604 -25.68 14.82 -3.60
CA ARG A 604 -25.79 14.35 -2.23
C ARG A 604 -26.75 13.17 -2.15
N PRO A 605 -26.32 11.98 -1.66
CA PRO A 605 -27.22 10.85 -1.44
C PRO A 605 -28.14 11.12 -0.23
N ASN A 606 -29.35 10.54 -0.28
CA ASN A 606 -30.32 10.58 0.80
C ASN A 606 -30.56 9.18 1.37
N PHE A 607 -30.40 8.98 2.69
CA PHE A 607 -30.58 7.69 3.34
C PHE A 607 -31.97 7.56 3.96
N VAL A 608 -32.62 6.42 3.71
CA VAL A 608 -33.94 6.04 4.24
C VAL A 608 -33.87 4.77 5.08
N ALA A 609 -34.89 4.53 5.88
CA ALA A 609 -34.91 3.41 6.85
C ALA A 609 -35.13 2.04 6.19
N HIS A 610 -35.89 1.98 5.08
CA HIS A 610 -36.23 0.73 4.41
C HIS A 610 -35.14 0.34 3.36
N PRO A 611 -34.94 -0.94 3.11
CA PRO A 611 -33.99 -1.38 2.09
C PRO A 611 -34.46 -0.97 0.67
N CYS A 612 -33.82 0.02 0.06
CA CYS A 612 -34.01 0.40 -1.32
C CYS A 612 -32.71 0.85 -1.97
N LEU A 613 -32.69 0.92 -3.29
CA LEU A 613 -31.61 1.48 -4.09
C LEU A 613 -32.27 2.20 -5.28
N GLU A 614 -32.52 3.47 -5.13
CA GLU A 614 -33.14 4.33 -6.15
C GLU A 614 -32.11 5.36 -6.63
N ILE A 615 -31.53 5.10 -7.78
CA ILE A 615 -30.49 5.93 -8.41
C ILE A 615 -31.03 6.38 -9.76
N GLU A 616 -31.03 7.68 -10.00
CA GLU A 616 -31.36 8.28 -11.28
C GLU A 616 -30.12 8.89 -11.92
N GLY A 617 -29.91 8.60 -13.18
CA GLY A 617 -28.77 9.10 -13.94
C GLY A 617 -27.43 8.62 -13.33
N GLY A 618 -27.36 7.38 -12.87
CA GLY A 618 -26.14 6.79 -12.29
C GLY A 618 -25.03 6.67 -13.32
N ARG A 619 -23.78 6.91 -12.90
CA ARG A 619 -22.58 6.88 -13.73
C ARG A 619 -21.47 6.12 -13.02
N HIS A 620 -20.59 5.47 -13.78
CA HIS A 620 -19.45 4.78 -13.22
C HIS A 620 -18.27 5.77 -13.09
N PRO A 621 -17.79 6.10 -11.87
CA PRO A 621 -16.85 7.21 -11.67
C PRO A 621 -15.55 7.07 -12.45
N VAL A 622 -14.98 5.86 -12.47
CA VAL A 622 -13.70 5.59 -13.16
C VAL A 622 -13.87 5.56 -14.67
N VAL A 623 -14.93 4.89 -15.18
CA VAL A 623 -15.17 4.77 -16.63
C VAL A 623 -15.58 6.12 -17.23
N GLU A 624 -16.43 6.89 -16.54
CA GLU A 624 -16.80 8.25 -16.93
C GLU A 624 -15.57 9.14 -17.13
N SER A 625 -14.65 9.10 -16.16
CA SER A 625 -13.41 9.87 -16.20
C SER A 625 -12.47 9.42 -17.31
N ALA A 626 -12.40 8.11 -17.58
CA ALA A 626 -11.61 7.57 -18.67
C ALA A 626 -12.15 7.99 -20.04
N LEU A 627 -13.48 7.91 -20.24
CA LEU A 627 -14.15 8.36 -21.47
C LEU A 627 -14.03 9.87 -21.69
N ALA A 628 -14.14 10.66 -20.63
CA ALA A 628 -13.96 12.12 -20.74
C ALA A 628 -12.56 12.49 -21.26
N LYS A 629 -11.52 11.71 -20.92
CA LYS A 629 -10.14 11.92 -21.45
C LYS A 629 -10.01 11.58 -22.93
N SER A 630 -10.80 10.63 -23.45
CA SER A 630 -10.85 10.30 -24.89
C SER A 630 -11.82 11.20 -25.68
N GLY A 631 -12.57 12.07 -25.01
CA GLY A 631 -13.58 12.94 -25.63
C GLY A 631 -14.94 12.28 -25.79
N ASP A 632 -15.11 11.07 -25.26
CA ASP A 632 -16.38 10.33 -25.32
C ASP A 632 -17.26 10.65 -24.11
N ARG A 633 -18.56 10.40 -24.26
CA ARG A 633 -19.54 10.65 -23.22
C ARG A 633 -20.04 9.35 -22.59
N PHE A 634 -20.06 9.30 -21.25
CA PHE A 634 -20.67 8.19 -20.52
C PHE A 634 -22.21 8.27 -20.61
N ILE A 635 -22.86 7.13 -20.86
CA ILE A 635 -24.32 7.01 -20.86
C ILE A 635 -24.79 6.62 -19.45
N ALA A 636 -25.54 7.54 -18.83
CA ALA A 636 -26.07 7.34 -17.49
C ALA A 636 -27.27 6.38 -17.52
N ASN A 637 -27.44 5.59 -16.45
CA ASN A 637 -28.51 4.62 -16.32
C ASN A 637 -29.15 4.69 -14.93
N ASP A 638 -30.46 4.46 -14.88
CA ASP A 638 -31.22 4.39 -13.63
C ASP A 638 -31.17 2.99 -13.03
N CYS A 639 -31.31 2.92 -11.69
CA CYS A 639 -31.47 1.67 -10.95
C CYS A 639 -32.49 1.86 -9.84
N LYS A 640 -33.59 1.08 -9.85
CA LYS A 640 -34.69 1.21 -8.88
C LYS A 640 -35.01 -0.14 -8.25
N LEU A 641 -34.22 -0.55 -7.23
CA LEU A 641 -34.49 -1.72 -6.40
C LEU A 641 -35.34 -1.29 -5.21
N SER A 642 -36.55 -1.85 -5.12
CA SER A 642 -37.48 -1.67 -4.00
C SER A 642 -37.72 -3.03 -3.30
N PRO A 643 -38.34 -3.09 -2.12
CA PRO A 643 -38.71 -4.35 -1.48
C PRO A 643 -39.54 -5.28 -2.38
N GLU A 644 -40.41 -4.73 -3.24
CA GLU A 644 -41.27 -5.44 -4.17
C GLU A 644 -40.53 -5.88 -5.45
N LYS A 645 -39.43 -5.19 -5.81
CA LYS A 645 -38.60 -5.46 -7.00
C LYS A 645 -37.14 -5.42 -6.61
N ARG A 646 -36.74 -6.28 -5.65
CA ARG A 646 -35.38 -6.26 -5.08
C ARG A 646 -34.35 -7.03 -5.90
N LEU A 647 -34.76 -7.85 -6.87
CA LEU A 647 -33.87 -8.63 -7.72
C LEU A 647 -34.07 -8.25 -9.18
N TRP A 648 -33.03 -7.78 -9.83
CA TRP A 648 -33.02 -7.49 -11.27
C TRP A 648 -32.20 -8.55 -12.01
N LEU A 649 -32.82 -9.15 -13.04
CA LEU A 649 -32.12 -9.97 -14.01
C LEU A 649 -31.79 -9.12 -15.24
N VAL A 650 -30.49 -8.92 -15.47
CA VAL A 650 -29.99 -8.03 -16.56
C VAL A 650 -29.43 -8.87 -17.69
N SER A 651 -30.07 -8.86 -18.85
CA SER A 651 -29.66 -9.60 -20.05
C SER A 651 -29.04 -8.65 -21.11
N GLY A 652 -28.47 -9.25 -22.17
CA GLY A 652 -27.89 -8.48 -23.29
C GLY A 652 -26.44 -8.86 -23.59
N PRO A 653 -25.81 -8.23 -24.60
CA PRO A 653 -24.44 -8.55 -25.04
C PRO A 653 -23.40 -8.16 -23.98
N ASN A 654 -22.31 -8.95 -23.87
CA ASN A 654 -21.26 -8.73 -22.86
C ASN A 654 -20.59 -7.37 -23.01
N MET A 655 -20.38 -6.90 -24.25
CA MET A 655 -19.81 -5.57 -24.53
C MET A 655 -20.80 -4.40 -24.36
N GLY A 656 -22.06 -4.68 -24.02
CA GLY A 656 -23.12 -3.67 -23.86
C GLY A 656 -23.02 -2.85 -22.58
N GLY A 657 -22.13 -3.19 -21.66
CA GLY A 657 -21.90 -2.44 -20.41
C GLY A 657 -22.60 -3.04 -19.17
N LYS A 658 -23.10 -4.29 -19.21
CA LYS A 658 -23.72 -4.96 -18.06
C LYS A 658 -22.84 -4.89 -16.80
N SER A 659 -21.61 -5.39 -16.89
CA SER A 659 -20.66 -5.40 -15.76
C SER A 659 -20.34 -4.01 -15.25
N THR A 660 -20.25 -3.01 -16.15
CA THR A 660 -20.05 -1.59 -15.79
C THR A 660 -21.26 -1.06 -15.01
N PHE A 661 -22.47 -1.39 -15.44
CA PHE A 661 -23.70 -0.98 -14.76
C PHE A 661 -23.80 -1.63 -13.35
N LEU A 662 -23.46 -2.91 -13.20
CA LEU A 662 -23.46 -3.58 -11.91
C LEU A 662 -22.48 -2.90 -10.94
N ARG A 663 -21.23 -2.74 -11.37
CA ARG A 663 -20.16 -2.10 -10.57
C ARG A 663 -20.49 -0.65 -10.22
N GLN A 664 -21.04 0.13 -11.14
CA GLN A 664 -21.44 1.52 -10.90
C GLN A 664 -22.37 1.64 -9.68
N ASN A 665 -23.39 0.80 -9.58
CA ASN A 665 -24.35 0.85 -8.47
C ASN A 665 -23.69 0.45 -7.13
N ALA A 666 -22.79 -0.54 -7.14
CA ALA A 666 -22.00 -0.94 -5.96
C ALA A 666 -21.09 0.19 -5.48
N LEU A 667 -20.39 0.88 -6.41
CA LEU A 667 -19.52 2.00 -6.10
C LEU A 667 -20.31 3.22 -5.59
N ILE A 668 -21.52 3.47 -6.09
CA ILE A 668 -22.41 4.53 -5.58
C ILE A 668 -22.80 4.24 -4.12
N VAL A 669 -23.16 3.01 -3.79
CA VAL A 669 -23.49 2.61 -2.40
C VAL A 669 -22.27 2.80 -1.48
N LEU A 670 -21.10 2.33 -1.91
CA LEU A 670 -19.85 2.44 -1.15
C LEU A 670 -19.51 3.91 -0.87
N LEU A 671 -19.53 4.76 -1.90
CA LEU A 671 -19.25 6.20 -1.77
C LEU A 671 -20.26 6.89 -0.84
N ALA A 672 -21.54 6.59 -0.99
CA ALA A 672 -22.59 7.17 -0.15
C ALA A 672 -22.37 6.84 1.34
N GLN A 673 -22.10 5.57 1.68
CA GLN A 673 -21.85 5.15 3.06
C GLN A 673 -20.48 5.60 3.61
N ALA A 674 -19.51 5.93 2.74
CA ALA A 674 -18.28 6.60 3.15
C ALA A 674 -18.50 8.08 3.53
N GLY A 675 -19.68 8.65 3.21
CA GLY A 675 -20.01 10.05 3.45
C GLY A 675 -19.61 10.98 2.31
N SER A 676 -19.59 10.46 1.08
CA SER A 676 -19.28 11.18 -0.15
C SER A 676 -20.55 11.48 -0.94
N TYR A 677 -20.51 12.53 -1.77
CA TYR A 677 -21.41 12.68 -2.89
C TYR A 677 -21.19 11.55 -3.90
N VAL A 678 -22.20 11.27 -4.72
CA VAL A 678 -22.22 10.14 -5.64
C VAL A 678 -22.43 10.55 -7.10
N PRO A 679 -21.87 9.80 -8.05
CA PRO A 679 -22.01 10.09 -9.49
C PRO A 679 -23.41 9.73 -10.01
N ALA A 680 -24.39 10.53 -9.65
CA ALA A 680 -25.80 10.38 -10.05
C ALA A 680 -26.48 11.75 -10.14
N THR A 681 -27.68 11.80 -10.74
CA THR A 681 -28.55 12.98 -10.70
C THR A 681 -29.30 13.05 -9.37
N SER A 682 -29.80 11.90 -8.90
CA SER A 682 -30.36 11.72 -7.56
C SER A 682 -30.06 10.32 -7.04
N ALA A 683 -29.95 10.17 -5.72
CA ALA A 683 -29.75 8.86 -5.09
C ALA A 683 -30.48 8.80 -3.74
N ARG A 684 -31.39 7.83 -3.61
CA ARG A 684 -32.11 7.50 -2.37
C ARG A 684 -31.84 6.06 -2.00
N LEU A 685 -31.16 5.86 -0.86
CA LEU A 685 -30.55 4.58 -0.49
C LEU A 685 -30.98 4.13 0.89
N GLY A 686 -31.32 2.83 1.02
CA GLY A 686 -31.36 2.15 2.31
C GLY A 686 -29.97 1.65 2.68
N LEU A 687 -29.58 1.75 3.95
CA LEU A 687 -28.28 1.26 4.41
C LEU A 687 -28.02 -0.19 3.98
N VAL A 688 -26.77 -0.45 3.59
CA VAL A 688 -26.28 -1.78 3.17
C VAL A 688 -25.30 -2.27 4.22
N ASP A 689 -25.53 -3.47 4.78
CA ASP A 689 -24.67 -4.07 5.80
C ASP A 689 -23.51 -4.86 5.19
N ARG A 690 -23.73 -5.49 4.03
CA ARG A 690 -22.73 -6.27 3.30
C ARG A 690 -22.83 -6.00 1.81
N LEU A 691 -21.71 -5.78 1.18
CA LEU A 691 -21.59 -5.62 -0.27
C LEU A 691 -20.83 -6.81 -0.84
N PHE A 692 -21.45 -7.50 -1.79
CA PHE A 692 -20.84 -8.61 -2.50
C PHE A 692 -20.82 -8.35 -3.99
N SER A 693 -19.66 -8.60 -4.61
CA SER A 693 -19.45 -8.45 -6.04
C SER A 693 -18.76 -9.67 -6.61
N ARG A 694 -19.44 -10.35 -7.51
CA ARG A 694 -18.85 -11.39 -8.35
C ARG A 694 -18.97 -10.95 -9.81
N VAL A 695 -18.06 -10.10 -10.26
CA VAL A 695 -18.02 -9.51 -11.60
C VAL A 695 -16.63 -9.67 -12.19
N GLY A 696 -16.52 -10.48 -13.25
CA GLY A 696 -15.26 -10.76 -13.93
C GLY A 696 -14.43 -11.85 -13.21
N ALA A 697 -13.99 -12.86 -13.96
CA ALA A 697 -13.05 -13.87 -13.47
C ALA A 697 -11.65 -13.28 -13.51
N SER A 698 -10.99 -13.12 -12.37
CA SER A 698 -9.53 -13.04 -12.34
C SER A 698 -8.99 -14.47 -12.47
N ASP A 699 -8.33 -14.77 -13.58
CA ASP A 699 -7.57 -16.02 -13.74
C ASP A 699 -6.44 -16.06 -12.70
N ASN A 700 -6.73 -16.62 -11.55
CA ASN A 700 -5.74 -16.80 -10.49
C ASN A 700 -5.01 -18.14 -10.68
N LEU A 701 -4.37 -18.30 -11.85
CA LEU A 701 -3.56 -19.46 -12.23
C LEU A 701 -2.44 -19.76 -11.20
N ALA A 702 -2.00 -18.75 -10.45
CA ALA A 702 -0.96 -18.89 -9.43
C ALA A 702 -1.35 -19.79 -8.24
N ARG A 703 -2.65 -20.00 -7.98
CA ARG A 703 -3.14 -20.85 -6.88
C ARG A 703 -3.60 -22.24 -7.33
N GLY A 704 -3.48 -22.59 -8.63
CA GLY A 704 -3.81 -23.91 -9.15
C GLY A 704 -5.29 -24.33 -9.02
N ARG A 705 -6.22 -23.41 -8.76
CA ARG A 705 -7.65 -23.67 -8.67
C ARG A 705 -8.34 -23.36 -10.00
N SER A 706 -9.29 -24.20 -10.39
CA SER A 706 -10.17 -23.94 -11.54
C SER A 706 -10.97 -22.66 -11.29
N THR A 707 -11.10 -21.81 -12.32
CA THR A 707 -11.92 -20.58 -12.29
C THR A 707 -13.36 -20.87 -11.84
N PHE A 708 -13.93 -22.01 -12.27
CA PHE A 708 -15.25 -22.46 -11.86
C PHE A 708 -15.31 -22.78 -10.36
N MET A 709 -14.29 -23.44 -9.78
CA MET A 709 -14.27 -23.74 -8.34
C MET A 709 -14.19 -22.46 -7.50
N VAL A 710 -13.39 -21.48 -7.92
CA VAL A 710 -13.32 -20.17 -7.26
C VAL A 710 -14.68 -19.47 -7.30
N GLU A 711 -15.33 -19.46 -8.46
CA GLU A 711 -16.67 -18.91 -8.65
C GLU A 711 -17.70 -19.56 -7.71
N MET A 712 -17.68 -20.88 -7.58
CA MET A 712 -18.62 -21.60 -6.70
C MET A 712 -18.37 -21.32 -5.22
N VAL A 713 -17.12 -21.22 -4.79
CA VAL A 713 -16.76 -20.87 -3.40
C VAL A 713 -17.24 -19.46 -3.05
N GLU A 714 -16.99 -18.48 -3.93
CA GLU A 714 -17.45 -17.09 -3.73
C GLU A 714 -18.99 -17.02 -3.73
N THR A 715 -19.67 -17.69 -4.66
CA THR A 715 -21.14 -17.74 -4.70
C THR A 715 -21.73 -18.42 -3.46
N ALA A 716 -21.11 -19.49 -2.97
CA ALA A 716 -21.53 -20.15 -1.74
C ALA A 716 -21.36 -19.24 -0.51
N ALA A 717 -20.26 -18.49 -0.44
CA ALA A 717 -20.04 -17.50 0.63
C ALA A 717 -21.09 -16.39 0.61
N ILE A 718 -21.48 -15.91 -0.57
CA ILE A 718 -22.55 -14.90 -0.74
C ILE A 718 -23.87 -15.46 -0.23
N LEU A 719 -24.30 -16.65 -0.68
CA LEU A 719 -25.55 -17.28 -0.26
C LEU A 719 -25.61 -17.56 1.25
N ALA A 720 -24.46 -17.90 1.85
CA ALA A 720 -24.37 -18.16 3.29
C ALA A 720 -24.40 -16.89 4.15
N GLN A 721 -23.94 -15.74 3.65
CA GLN A 721 -23.71 -14.56 4.45
C GLN A 721 -24.60 -13.37 4.14
N ALA A 722 -25.22 -13.30 2.95
CA ALA A 722 -26.06 -12.18 2.57
C ALA A 722 -27.36 -12.14 3.40
N THR A 723 -27.70 -10.94 3.87
CA THR A 723 -28.91 -10.64 4.66
C THR A 723 -29.90 -9.83 3.84
N GLU A 724 -31.10 -9.59 4.34
CA GLU A 724 -32.09 -8.71 3.67
C GLU A 724 -31.59 -7.27 3.43
N ARG A 725 -30.59 -6.82 4.20
CA ARG A 725 -29.98 -5.50 4.05
C ARG A 725 -28.77 -5.48 3.11
N SER A 726 -28.31 -6.64 2.65
CA SER A 726 -27.16 -6.75 1.78
C SER A 726 -27.46 -6.28 0.36
N PHE A 727 -26.39 -5.92 -0.36
CA PHE A 727 -26.42 -5.66 -1.79
C PHE A 727 -25.48 -6.59 -2.52
N VAL A 728 -26.00 -7.35 -3.47
CA VAL A 728 -25.29 -8.39 -4.19
C VAL A 728 -25.25 -8.06 -5.68
N ILE A 729 -24.08 -8.11 -6.30
CA ILE A 729 -23.94 -8.04 -7.75
C ILE A 729 -23.26 -9.30 -8.27
N LEU A 730 -23.95 -10.00 -9.21
CA LEU A 730 -23.50 -11.25 -9.82
C LEU A 730 -23.46 -11.12 -11.34
N ASP A 731 -22.37 -11.55 -11.96
CA ASP A 731 -22.19 -11.49 -13.40
C ASP A 731 -21.81 -12.86 -13.96
N GLU A 732 -22.66 -13.40 -14.84
CA GLU A 732 -22.44 -14.63 -15.60
C GLU A 732 -22.14 -15.88 -14.75
N VAL A 733 -22.89 -16.09 -13.67
CA VAL A 733 -22.74 -17.29 -12.80
C VAL A 733 -22.99 -18.56 -13.60
N GLY A 734 -22.11 -19.56 -13.43
CA GLY A 734 -22.18 -20.87 -14.10
C GLY A 734 -21.49 -20.93 -15.46
N ARG A 735 -20.66 -19.93 -15.82
CA ARG A 735 -19.97 -19.90 -17.13
C ARG A 735 -18.86 -20.94 -17.28
N GLY A 736 -18.27 -21.39 -16.19
CA GLY A 736 -17.07 -22.25 -16.18
C GLY A 736 -17.36 -23.77 -16.31
N THR A 737 -18.61 -24.21 -16.60
CA THR A 737 -19.02 -25.61 -16.70
C THR A 737 -19.89 -25.86 -17.94
N SER A 738 -20.48 -27.05 -18.05
CA SER A 738 -21.39 -27.36 -19.15
C SER A 738 -22.62 -26.43 -19.14
N THR A 739 -23.20 -26.14 -20.31
CA THR A 739 -24.29 -25.17 -20.45
C THR A 739 -25.47 -25.51 -19.56
N TYR A 740 -25.82 -26.81 -19.43
CA TYR A 740 -26.96 -27.25 -18.61
C TYR A 740 -26.67 -27.17 -17.11
N ASP A 741 -25.48 -27.58 -16.67
CA ASP A 741 -25.08 -27.46 -15.27
C ASP A 741 -25.00 -25.98 -14.86
N GLY A 742 -24.40 -25.13 -15.71
CA GLY A 742 -24.30 -23.71 -15.47
C GLY A 742 -25.65 -23.02 -15.36
N LEU A 743 -26.60 -23.38 -16.25
CA LEU A 743 -27.99 -22.89 -16.19
C LEU A 743 -28.71 -23.36 -14.92
N ALA A 744 -28.58 -24.63 -14.56
CA ALA A 744 -29.22 -25.16 -13.34
C ALA A 744 -28.68 -24.50 -12.07
N ILE A 745 -27.38 -24.29 -11.99
CA ILE A 745 -26.74 -23.57 -10.87
C ILE A 745 -27.22 -22.12 -10.81
N ALA A 746 -27.17 -21.40 -11.94
CA ALA A 746 -27.60 -19.99 -11.99
C ALA A 746 -29.08 -19.86 -11.59
N TRP A 747 -29.96 -20.83 -12.03
CA TRP A 747 -31.36 -20.88 -11.66
C TRP A 747 -31.54 -21.01 -10.15
N ALA A 748 -30.90 -22.02 -9.53
CA ALA A 748 -30.95 -22.24 -8.09
C ALA A 748 -30.40 -21.11 -7.26
N VAL A 749 -29.34 -20.43 -7.75
CA VAL A 749 -28.75 -19.24 -7.10
C VAL A 749 -29.73 -18.07 -7.10
N VAL A 750 -30.45 -17.83 -8.20
CA VAL A 750 -31.47 -16.78 -8.29
C VAL A 750 -32.62 -17.05 -7.33
N GLU A 751 -33.14 -18.32 -7.29
CA GLU A 751 -34.17 -18.72 -6.33
C GLU A 751 -33.68 -18.58 -4.87
N GLY A 752 -32.46 -19.03 -4.55
CA GLY A 752 -31.87 -18.91 -3.21
C GLY A 752 -31.76 -17.45 -2.75
N ILE A 753 -31.32 -16.55 -3.61
CA ILE A 753 -31.25 -15.10 -3.32
C ILE A 753 -32.66 -14.53 -3.11
N HIS A 754 -33.62 -14.94 -3.94
CA HIS A 754 -35.00 -14.44 -3.85
C HIS A 754 -35.71 -14.92 -2.60
N GLU A 755 -35.66 -16.21 -2.28
CA GLU A 755 -36.47 -16.82 -1.22
C GLU A 755 -35.77 -16.78 0.14
N THR A 756 -34.45 -17.06 0.17
CA THR A 756 -33.70 -17.22 1.42
C THR A 756 -33.06 -15.91 1.86
N ASN A 757 -32.18 -15.30 1.04
CA ASN A 757 -31.46 -14.09 1.42
C ASN A 757 -32.33 -12.85 1.38
N ARG A 758 -33.24 -12.74 0.44
CA ARG A 758 -34.16 -11.60 0.24
C ARG A 758 -33.48 -10.25 0.11
N CYS A 759 -32.22 -10.27 -0.31
CA CYS A 759 -31.40 -9.08 -0.45
C CYS A 759 -31.65 -8.34 -1.77
N ARG A 760 -31.16 -7.11 -1.87
CA ARG A 760 -31.07 -6.38 -3.14
C ARG A 760 -30.03 -7.04 -4.03
N CYS A 761 -30.41 -7.38 -5.27
CA CYS A 761 -29.49 -8.07 -6.18
C CYS A 761 -29.61 -7.56 -7.61
N LEU A 762 -28.47 -7.35 -8.26
CA LEU A 762 -28.33 -7.20 -9.70
C LEU A 762 -27.63 -8.44 -10.26
N PHE A 763 -28.34 -9.22 -11.05
CA PHE A 763 -27.86 -10.46 -11.63
C PHE A 763 -27.77 -10.34 -13.14
N ALA A 764 -26.55 -10.22 -13.68
CA ALA A 764 -26.34 -10.20 -15.12
C ALA A 764 -26.13 -11.63 -15.64
N THR A 765 -26.76 -11.94 -16.76
CA THR A 765 -26.70 -13.28 -17.35
C THR A 765 -26.77 -13.24 -18.87
N HIS A 766 -26.24 -14.28 -19.49
CA HIS A 766 -26.44 -14.61 -20.90
C HIS A 766 -27.46 -15.76 -21.12
N TYR A 767 -27.93 -16.39 -20.02
CA TYR A 767 -28.97 -17.45 -20.09
C TYR A 767 -30.35 -16.82 -20.23
N HIS A 768 -30.91 -16.87 -21.42
CA HIS A 768 -32.27 -16.36 -21.68
C HIS A 768 -33.35 -17.16 -20.95
N GLU A 769 -33.11 -18.42 -20.64
CA GLU A 769 -34.02 -19.31 -19.92
C GLU A 769 -34.36 -18.79 -18.53
N LEU A 770 -33.46 -18.08 -17.87
CA LEU A 770 -33.68 -17.49 -16.54
C LEU A 770 -34.78 -16.42 -16.55
N THR A 771 -35.15 -15.88 -17.72
CA THR A 771 -36.25 -14.89 -17.80
C THR A 771 -37.60 -15.49 -17.39
N ARG A 772 -37.76 -16.83 -17.50
CA ARG A 772 -38.99 -17.55 -17.03
C ARG A 772 -39.16 -17.46 -15.52
N LEU A 773 -38.13 -17.23 -14.75
CA LEU A 773 -38.25 -17.02 -13.30
C LEU A 773 -39.13 -15.83 -12.92
N ALA A 774 -39.29 -14.85 -13.82
CA ALA A 774 -40.16 -13.71 -13.58
C ALA A 774 -41.65 -14.09 -13.49
N ASP A 775 -42.04 -15.27 -14.01
CA ASP A 775 -43.42 -15.78 -13.92
C ASP A 775 -43.70 -16.38 -12.54
N SER A 776 -42.66 -16.79 -11.76
CA SER A 776 -42.76 -17.44 -10.48
C SER A 776 -42.23 -16.66 -9.30
N LEU A 777 -41.32 -15.69 -9.53
CA LEU A 777 -40.66 -14.91 -8.48
C LEU A 777 -41.14 -13.46 -8.46
N ASP A 778 -42.03 -13.14 -7.56
CA ASP A 778 -42.72 -11.82 -7.51
C ASP A 778 -41.82 -10.62 -7.40
N ALA A 779 -40.70 -10.75 -6.67
CA ALA A 779 -39.75 -9.64 -6.46
C ALA A 779 -38.63 -9.56 -7.51
N LEU A 780 -38.74 -10.38 -8.59
CA LEU A 780 -37.81 -10.33 -9.72
C LEU A 780 -38.36 -9.40 -10.80
N SER A 781 -37.48 -8.60 -11.43
CA SER A 781 -37.79 -7.85 -12.63
C SER A 781 -36.74 -8.08 -13.70
N LEU A 782 -37.17 -8.04 -14.95
CA LEU A 782 -36.33 -8.26 -16.13
C LEU A 782 -35.89 -6.93 -16.72
N HIS A 783 -34.62 -6.85 -17.03
CA HIS A 783 -34.01 -5.72 -17.68
C HIS A 783 -33.00 -6.16 -18.74
N HIS A 784 -32.76 -5.33 -19.73
CA HIS A 784 -31.76 -5.63 -20.75
C HIS A 784 -30.99 -4.38 -21.19
N VAL A 785 -29.75 -4.60 -21.62
CA VAL A 785 -28.95 -3.56 -22.27
C VAL A 785 -29.36 -3.44 -23.74
N ARG A 786 -29.78 -2.23 -24.15
CA ARG A 786 -30.23 -1.95 -25.49
C ARG A 786 -29.10 -2.02 -26.52
N ALA A 787 -29.38 -2.75 -27.58
CA ALA A 787 -28.53 -2.80 -28.77
C ALA A 787 -29.39 -2.60 -30.00
N LYS A 788 -28.90 -1.91 -31.00
CA LYS A 788 -29.59 -1.61 -32.24
C LYS A 788 -28.79 -2.06 -33.43
N GLU A 789 -29.41 -2.75 -34.35
CA GLU A 789 -28.80 -3.06 -35.64
C GLU A 789 -28.97 -1.88 -36.62
N TYR A 790 -27.90 -1.36 -37.17
CA TYR A 790 -27.91 -0.29 -38.13
C TYR A 790 -27.02 -0.64 -39.34
N LYS A 791 -27.63 -0.73 -40.51
CA LYS A 791 -26.96 -1.13 -41.79
C LYS A 791 -26.21 -2.46 -41.70
N GLY A 792 -26.73 -3.44 -40.90
CA GLY A 792 -26.10 -4.75 -40.69
C GLY A 792 -24.96 -4.78 -39.65
N ASP A 793 -24.74 -3.65 -38.97
CA ASP A 793 -23.77 -3.56 -37.87
C ASP A 793 -24.50 -3.34 -36.53
N LEU A 794 -23.98 -3.97 -35.44
CA LEU A 794 -24.50 -3.81 -34.10
C LEU A 794 -24.01 -2.50 -33.49
N VAL A 795 -24.91 -1.64 -33.07
CA VAL A 795 -24.62 -0.44 -32.30
C VAL A 795 -25.06 -0.69 -30.86
N LEU A 796 -24.12 -0.65 -29.94
CA LEU A 796 -24.36 -0.76 -28.52
C LEU A 796 -24.73 0.61 -27.97
N LEU A 797 -25.93 0.74 -27.40
CA LEU A 797 -26.43 2.01 -26.89
C LEU A 797 -26.00 2.29 -25.45
N HIS A 798 -25.53 1.27 -24.74
CA HIS A 798 -25.18 1.33 -23.31
C HIS A 798 -26.32 1.85 -22.41
N GLU A 799 -27.55 1.75 -22.89
CA GLU A 799 -28.76 2.10 -22.15
C GLU A 799 -29.45 0.84 -21.63
N LEU A 800 -29.95 0.92 -20.38
CA LEU A 800 -30.77 -0.14 -19.80
C LEU A 800 -32.25 0.12 -20.10
N ALA A 801 -33.00 -0.93 -20.38
CA ALA A 801 -34.42 -0.89 -20.57
C ALA A 801 -35.14 -2.06 -19.87
N ASP A 802 -36.43 -1.89 -19.58
CA ASP A 802 -37.28 -2.90 -18.97
C ASP A 802 -37.56 -4.07 -19.94
N GLY A 803 -37.78 -5.23 -19.38
CA GLY A 803 -38.08 -6.47 -20.12
C GLY A 803 -36.86 -7.29 -20.52
N PRO A 804 -37.07 -8.50 -21.08
CA PRO A 804 -35.98 -9.33 -21.55
C PRO A 804 -35.37 -8.82 -22.86
N ALA A 805 -34.14 -9.23 -23.17
CA ALA A 805 -33.54 -8.94 -24.48
C ALA A 805 -34.27 -9.70 -25.59
N ASP A 806 -34.58 -9.07 -26.71
CA ASP A 806 -35.32 -9.65 -27.83
C ASP A 806 -34.59 -10.83 -28.48
N ARG A 807 -33.27 -10.88 -28.49
CA ARG A 807 -32.44 -11.92 -29.11
C ARG A 807 -31.00 -11.93 -28.60
N SER A 808 -30.30 -13.00 -28.92
CA SER A 808 -28.86 -13.13 -28.71
C SER A 808 -28.08 -12.28 -29.73
N TYR A 809 -27.07 -11.55 -29.28
CA TYR A 809 -26.21 -10.72 -30.12
C TYR A 809 -24.79 -11.28 -30.31
N GLY A 810 -24.50 -12.53 -29.88
CA GLY A 810 -23.16 -13.11 -29.88
C GLY A 810 -22.49 -13.08 -31.25
N ILE A 811 -23.22 -13.42 -32.32
CA ILE A 811 -22.71 -13.44 -33.70
C ILE A 811 -22.45 -12.02 -34.20
N ALA A 812 -23.32 -11.06 -33.87
CA ALA A 812 -23.10 -9.68 -34.24
C ALA A 812 -21.86 -9.08 -33.54
N VAL A 813 -21.63 -9.44 -32.28
CA VAL A 813 -20.40 -9.09 -31.54
C VAL A 813 -19.17 -9.73 -32.17
N ALA A 814 -19.24 -11.01 -32.57
CA ALA A 814 -18.16 -11.70 -33.26
C ALA A 814 -17.78 -11.00 -34.58
N LYS A 815 -18.77 -10.50 -35.33
CA LYS A 815 -18.56 -9.69 -36.53
C LYS A 815 -17.82 -8.37 -36.20
N LEU A 816 -18.25 -7.67 -35.15
CA LEU A 816 -17.58 -6.43 -34.68
C LEU A 816 -16.12 -6.71 -34.24
N ALA A 817 -15.87 -7.87 -33.66
CA ALA A 817 -14.51 -8.29 -33.25
C ALA A 817 -13.60 -8.67 -34.42
N GLY A 818 -14.12 -8.65 -35.67
CA GLY A 818 -13.33 -8.89 -36.89
C GLY A 818 -13.26 -10.36 -37.28
N LEU A 819 -14.16 -11.25 -36.82
CA LEU A 819 -14.20 -12.63 -37.33
C LEU A 819 -14.47 -12.63 -38.85
N PRO A 820 -13.80 -13.55 -39.60
CA PRO A 820 -13.97 -13.63 -41.04
C PRO A 820 -15.45 -13.77 -41.46
N PRO A 821 -15.91 -13.07 -42.50
CA PRO A 821 -17.33 -13.11 -42.92
C PRO A 821 -17.90 -14.50 -43.18
N GLN A 822 -17.11 -15.42 -43.69
CA GLN A 822 -17.51 -16.79 -43.92
C GLN A 822 -17.82 -17.55 -42.62
N VAL A 823 -17.01 -17.34 -41.59
CA VAL A 823 -17.23 -17.91 -40.24
C VAL A 823 -18.49 -17.33 -39.59
N VAL A 824 -18.70 -16.04 -39.74
CA VAL A 824 -19.90 -15.35 -39.25
C VAL A 824 -21.16 -15.85 -39.95
N ALA A 825 -21.14 -16.00 -41.28
CA ALA A 825 -22.27 -16.54 -42.06
C ALA A 825 -22.59 -17.98 -41.65
N ARG A 826 -21.55 -18.81 -41.47
CA ARG A 826 -21.73 -20.20 -41.00
C ARG A 826 -22.31 -20.24 -39.58
N ALA A 827 -21.80 -19.45 -38.67
CA ALA A 827 -22.30 -19.34 -37.29
C ALA A 827 -23.79 -18.95 -37.27
N SER A 828 -24.20 -17.98 -38.12
CA SER A 828 -25.61 -17.57 -38.26
C SER A 828 -26.51 -18.70 -38.77
N ALA A 829 -26.04 -19.49 -39.75
CA ALA A 829 -26.77 -20.63 -40.26
C ALA A 829 -26.91 -21.77 -39.23
N VAL A 830 -25.88 -22.02 -38.43
CA VAL A 830 -25.90 -22.97 -37.31
C VAL A 830 -26.87 -22.50 -36.24
N LEU A 831 -26.81 -21.23 -35.82
CA LEU A 831 -27.70 -20.66 -34.81
C LEU A 831 -29.18 -20.79 -35.23
N ALA A 832 -29.52 -20.44 -36.48
CA ALA A 832 -30.86 -20.57 -37.01
C ALA A 832 -31.42 -22.02 -37.01
N LYS A 833 -30.55 -23.03 -37.24
CA LYS A 833 -30.91 -24.45 -37.10
C LYS A 833 -31.15 -24.86 -35.65
N LEU A 834 -30.26 -24.38 -34.74
CA LEU A 834 -30.41 -24.70 -33.30
C LEU A 834 -31.67 -24.05 -32.72
N GLU A 835 -32.00 -22.84 -33.12
CA GLU A 835 -33.25 -22.15 -32.72
C GLU A 835 -34.49 -22.83 -33.25
N LYS A 836 -34.50 -23.33 -34.49
CA LYS A 836 -35.60 -24.13 -35.04
C LYS A 836 -35.76 -25.44 -34.30
N GLY A 837 -34.71 -26.22 -34.06
CA GLY A 837 -34.75 -27.47 -33.30
C GLY A 837 -35.24 -27.26 -31.87
N ARG A 838 -34.95 -26.10 -31.25
CA ARG A 838 -35.45 -25.74 -29.93
C ARG A 838 -36.97 -25.48 -29.89
N VAL A 839 -37.50 -24.89 -30.95
CA VAL A 839 -38.95 -24.61 -31.08
C VAL A 839 -39.74 -25.95 -31.34
N GLU A 840 -39.16 -26.87 -32.11
CA GLU A 840 -39.85 -28.13 -32.52
C GLU A 840 -39.77 -29.24 -31.47
N THR A 841 -38.77 -29.27 -30.59
CA THR A 841 -38.51 -30.40 -29.68
C THR A 841 -38.43 -30.07 -28.20
N GLY A 842 -38.60 -28.79 -27.84
CA GLY A 842 -38.58 -28.34 -26.43
C GLY A 842 -37.24 -28.44 -25.70
N GLY A 843 -36.10 -28.71 -26.41
CA GLY A 843 -34.78 -28.83 -25.79
C GLY A 843 -33.61 -28.57 -26.73
N LEU A 844 -32.52 -28.05 -26.19
CA LEU A 844 -31.29 -27.68 -26.89
C LEU A 844 -30.52 -28.84 -27.53
N ALA A 845 -30.85 -30.09 -27.14
CA ALA A 845 -30.08 -31.29 -27.56
C ALA A 845 -30.56 -31.98 -28.85
N ALA A 846 -31.77 -31.74 -29.31
CA ALA A 846 -32.41 -32.56 -30.39
C ALA A 846 -32.01 -32.13 -31.82
N GLY A 847 -31.13 -31.16 -32.00
CA GLY A 847 -30.73 -30.75 -33.37
C GLY A 847 -29.24 -30.94 -33.66
N LEU A 848 -28.44 -31.41 -32.72
CA LEU A 848 -26.97 -31.46 -32.86
C LEU A 848 -26.47 -32.72 -33.60
N GLY A 849 -27.24 -33.79 -33.64
CA GLY A 849 -26.84 -35.06 -34.29
C GLY A 849 -26.81 -35.00 -35.82
N ASP A 850 -27.57 -34.10 -36.47
CA ASP A 850 -27.72 -34.00 -37.91
C ASP A 850 -26.91 -32.89 -38.58
N LEU A 851 -26.00 -32.26 -37.85
CA LEU A 851 -25.14 -31.23 -38.40
C LEU A 851 -23.90 -31.90 -39.03
N PRO A 852 -23.74 -31.92 -40.38
CA PRO A 852 -22.50 -32.36 -40.99
C PRO A 852 -21.39 -31.43 -40.52
N LEU A 853 -20.43 -31.98 -39.79
CA LEU A 853 -19.18 -31.36 -39.43
C LEU A 853 -18.55 -30.75 -40.68
N PHE A 854 -18.27 -29.48 -40.69
CA PHE A 854 -17.34 -28.62 -41.47
C PHE A 854 -16.90 -29.07 -42.90
N SER A 855 -17.27 -30.27 -43.42
CA SER A 855 -16.73 -30.87 -44.60
C SER A 855 -17.13 -30.21 -45.91
N ALA A 856 -18.37 -29.70 -46.04
CA ALA A 856 -18.84 -29.23 -47.34
C ALA A 856 -18.33 -27.84 -47.81
N ALA A 857 -17.80 -27.02 -46.89
CA ALA A 857 -17.23 -25.71 -47.29
C ALA A 857 -15.71 -25.77 -47.47
N ILE A 858 -15.07 -26.73 -46.81
CA ILE A 858 -13.63 -26.99 -46.96
C ILE A 858 -13.38 -27.77 -48.27
N ASP A 859 -14.21 -28.77 -48.59
CA ASP A 859 -14.09 -29.58 -49.83
C ASP A 859 -14.26 -28.74 -51.12
N ALA A 860 -15.08 -27.68 -51.09
CA ALA A 860 -15.28 -26.80 -52.27
C ALA A 860 -14.14 -25.78 -52.45
N ALA A 861 -13.43 -25.43 -51.39
CA ALA A 861 -12.27 -24.52 -51.47
C ALA A 861 -10.98 -25.28 -51.79
N GLU A 862 -10.81 -26.49 -51.27
CA GLU A 862 -9.70 -27.37 -51.59
C GLU A 862 -9.74 -27.88 -53.04
N ALA A 863 -10.94 -28.24 -53.55
CA ALA A 863 -11.10 -28.68 -54.93
C ALA A 863 -10.76 -27.58 -55.98
N LYS A 864 -11.00 -26.29 -55.69
CA LYS A 864 -10.63 -25.17 -56.62
C LYS A 864 -9.13 -24.81 -56.53
N VAL A 865 -8.52 -24.97 -55.39
CA VAL A 865 -7.07 -24.74 -55.21
C VAL A 865 -6.27 -25.86 -55.83
N ASP A 866 -6.78 -27.13 -55.78
CA ASP A 866 -6.14 -28.30 -56.41
C ASP A 866 -6.17 -28.20 -57.96
N ALA A 867 -7.27 -27.79 -58.56
CA ALA A 867 -7.35 -27.64 -60.03
C ALA A 867 -6.40 -26.55 -60.59
N LEU A 868 -6.15 -25.51 -59.86
CA LEU A 868 -5.18 -24.46 -60.23
C LEU A 868 -3.72 -24.97 -60.06
N ARG A 869 -3.49 -25.79 -59.07
CA ARG A 869 -2.21 -26.39 -58.70
C ARG A 869 -1.84 -27.50 -59.69
N GLU A 870 -2.79 -28.35 -60.08
CA GLU A 870 -2.62 -29.35 -61.14
C GLU A 870 -2.27 -28.69 -62.47
N LYS A 871 -3.01 -27.66 -62.90
CA LYS A 871 -2.70 -26.89 -64.11
C LYS A 871 -1.30 -26.26 -64.08
N LEU A 872 -0.80 -25.84 -62.96
CA LEU A 872 0.52 -25.28 -62.77
C LEU A 872 1.61 -26.35 -62.73
N THR A 873 1.32 -27.53 -62.20
CA THR A 873 2.30 -28.65 -62.05
C THR A 873 2.56 -29.39 -63.37
N ASP A 874 1.54 -29.50 -64.25
CA ASP A 874 1.63 -30.15 -65.54
C ASP A 874 2.17 -29.23 -66.67
N LEU A 875 2.57 -28.02 -66.30
CA LEU A 875 3.00 -27.04 -67.27
C LEU A 875 4.48 -27.14 -67.61
N ASP A 876 4.80 -27.49 -68.88
CA ASP A 876 6.17 -27.40 -69.38
C ASP A 876 6.46 -25.96 -69.82
N ILE A 877 7.14 -25.22 -68.99
CA ILE A 877 7.38 -23.75 -69.15
C ILE A 877 8.37 -23.57 -70.34
N ASP A 878 9.28 -24.51 -70.62
CA ASP A 878 10.32 -24.37 -71.61
C ASP A 878 9.77 -24.67 -73.01
N ALA A 879 8.61 -25.34 -73.11
CA ALA A 879 7.93 -25.62 -74.36
C ALA A 879 6.99 -24.54 -74.86
N LEU A 880 6.74 -23.48 -74.04
CA LEU A 880 5.77 -22.41 -74.32
C LEU A 880 6.36 -21.30 -75.22
N SER A 881 5.66 -20.95 -76.28
CA SER A 881 5.99 -19.72 -76.98
C SER A 881 5.59 -18.48 -76.17
N PRO A 882 6.23 -17.34 -76.35
CA PRO A 882 5.89 -16.10 -75.58
C PRO A 882 4.42 -15.69 -75.65
N ARG A 883 3.74 -16.00 -76.80
CA ARG A 883 2.32 -15.70 -76.95
C ARG A 883 1.45 -16.71 -76.24
N ALA A 884 1.81 -17.98 -76.21
CA ALA A 884 1.09 -19.02 -75.51
C ALA A 884 1.25 -18.85 -73.97
N ALA A 885 2.39 -18.36 -73.47
CA ALA A 885 2.64 -18.04 -72.06
C ALA A 885 1.76 -16.85 -71.60
N LEU A 886 1.58 -15.85 -72.48
CA LEU A 886 0.73 -14.70 -72.13
C LEU A 886 -0.76 -15.09 -72.07
N ASP A 887 -1.25 -15.89 -73.02
CA ASP A 887 -2.62 -16.39 -73.07
C ASP A 887 -2.91 -17.28 -71.85
N LEU A 888 -1.96 -18.13 -71.47
CA LEU A 888 -2.07 -18.97 -70.28
C LEU A 888 -2.05 -18.14 -68.95
N LEU A 889 -1.26 -17.08 -68.86
CA LEU A 889 -1.30 -16.17 -67.72
C LEU A 889 -2.65 -15.48 -67.59
N TYR A 890 -3.31 -15.15 -68.71
CA TYR A 890 -4.68 -14.63 -68.68
C TYR A 890 -5.74 -15.67 -68.25
N GLU A 891 -5.53 -16.96 -68.58
CA GLU A 891 -6.38 -18.07 -68.13
C GLU A 891 -6.23 -18.31 -66.63
N LEU A 892 -4.99 -18.37 -66.13
CA LEU A 892 -4.70 -18.57 -64.72
C LEU A 892 -5.20 -17.39 -63.88
N LYS A 893 -5.08 -16.16 -64.39
CA LYS A 893 -5.60 -14.97 -63.76
C LYS A 893 -7.13 -14.95 -63.73
N ARG A 894 -7.81 -15.43 -64.74
CA ARG A 894 -9.29 -15.59 -64.73
C ARG A 894 -9.70 -16.66 -63.74
N ALA A 895 -9.03 -17.81 -63.74
CA ALA A 895 -9.32 -18.87 -62.77
C ALA A 895 -9.05 -18.48 -61.31
N ALA A 896 -8.07 -17.60 -61.07
CA ALA A 896 -7.79 -17.05 -59.74
C ALA A 896 -8.70 -15.87 -59.36
N GLY A 897 -9.29 -15.15 -60.29
CA GLY A 897 -10.15 -13.99 -60.02
C GLY A 897 -11.66 -14.32 -59.89
N GLU A 898 -12.05 -15.56 -60.12
CA GLU A 898 -13.39 -16.06 -59.85
C GLU A 898 -13.53 -16.68 -58.43
N THR A 899 -12.53 -16.39 -57.58
CA THR A 899 -12.56 -16.76 -56.14
C THR A 899 -12.93 -15.56 -55.29
#